data_165a9147bd075001b39bc456436df2e1
#
_entry.id   165a9147bd075001b39bc456436df2e1
#
_cell.length_a   1.000
_cell.length_b   1.000
_cell.length_c   1.000
_cell.angle_alpha   90.00
_cell.angle_beta   90.00
_cell.angle_gamma   90.00
#
_symmetry.space_group_name_H-M   'P 1'
#
loop_
_entity.id
_entity.type
_entity.pdbx_description
1 polymer ?
#
loop_
_entity_poly.entity_id
_entity_poly.type
_entity_poly.pdbx_seq_one_letter_code
_entity_poly.pdbx_strand_id
1 'polypeptide(L)'
;MTANRIRVLGTLLVFAFVSACSSTPKPAQKNLDSGKEFQPKTLPNAAVRAKEENAITKNPEYIAVQNAFQHGKFAEAIERANALEKKTKSMLSLAYVRNLKGLSYLATRKPLPAIVQFQRALDYQPPELIKPYLQYNLAAALTDADQVDDALETLKEIDPKSLNLETRAKFFAVRAKNLIAKGQYVQAARSTLEASRAAGPQAGTKATYVELLDRSVSPISKQEELLAVLTGLEDSPIADRVKQRIAPGLNLEAPPVTTSGEARQIGVLLPLSGRFADFGSRVLHAITLAFRTYDPTGVDFKLEVEDTGDSVEQTIRALNRLANERGVVAVIGPLLSKGIDQVTARAETLGMPMVTLSQQPGTPGDYIISAGLTPKMQSYEVAKTAIEKLGLKRFAIVTPRDRFGEQYSQSFWDAVESLGGTVTGVESYSAGETDFRQVVDRLAGTYYKEARQRELDALEKTRTEMKITHKTRKTAQYFDLPPIVEFDAVFIPDEPKIVGQILPTFAYRDVDKVKFLGISTWDSPELLKRAGAFADGSVFVDGLFADSNSVAAQKFITRFMRDAGTAPTTIEAMAYDAGLAVEAALRDLNPGSISRSDVRNRLKSISDLAGATGKITYRDGEYARNLTLLTVKGGKITELR
;
A
#
# COMPACT_ATOMS: atom_id res chain seq x y z
N MET A 1 12.74 -0.68 22.07
CA MET A 1 13.32 -1.62 21.08
C MET A 1 13.80 -0.94 19.79
N THR A 2 13.26 0.19 19.39
CA THR A 2 13.64 0.93 18.17
C THR A 2 14.98 1.68 18.25
N ALA A 3 15.36 2.21 19.39
CA ALA A 3 16.61 2.97 19.56
C ALA A 3 17.89 2.13 19.41
N ASN A 4 17.86 0.87 19.85
CA ASN A 4 19.05 0.00 19.76
C ASN A 4 19.35 -0.52 18.35
N ARG A 5 18.33 -0.69 17.48
CA ARG A 5 18.55 -1.12 16.08
C ARG A 5 19.12 0.01 15.21
N ILE A 6 18.77 1.25 15.51
CA ILE A 6 19.30 2.43 14.79
C ILE A 6 20.75 2.70 15.15
N ARG A 7 21.16 2.45 16.41
CA ARG A 7 22.56 2.58 16.83
C ARG A 7 23.52 1.67 16.08
N VAL A 8 23.11 0.41 15.81
CA VAL A 8 23.94 -0.55 15.08
C VAL A 8 24.15 -0.13 13.62
N LEU A 9 23.10 0.42 12.94
CA LEU A 9 23.23 0.86 11.55
C LEU A 9 24.12 2.11 11.41
N GLY A 10 24.02 3.04 12.37
CA GLY A 10 24.78 4.29 12.34
C GLY A 10 26.27 4.13 12.56
N THR A 11 26.66 3.32 13.53
CA THR A 11 28.07 3.14 13.89
C THR A 11 28.89 2.50 12.76
N LEU A 12 28.28 1.63 11.97
CA LEU A 12 28.96 0.81 10.98
C LEU A 12 29.20 1.53 9.63
N LEU A 13 28.35 2.49 9.27
CA LEU A 13 28.53 3.30 8.05
C LEU A 13 29.61 4.37 8.20
N VAL A 14 29.91 4.81 9.42
CA VAL A 14 30.96 5.80 9.69
C VAL A 14 32.37 5.16 9.75
N PHE A 15 32.48 3.94 10.26
CA PHE A 15 33.76 3.21 10.30
C PHE A 15 34.32 2.84 8.92
N ALA A 16 33.42 2.69 7.89
CA ALA A 16 33.86 2.43 6.52
C ALA A 16 34.72 3.54 5.90
N PHE A 17 34.67 4.76 6.44
CA PHE A 17 35.46 5.90 5.97
C PHE A 17 36.86 5.99 6.62
N VAL A 18 37.11 5.29 7.70
CA VAL A 18 38.36 5.46 8.50
C VAL A 18 39.44 4.42 8.15
N SER A 19 39.05 3.29 7.55
CA SER A 19 39.95 2.14 7.38
C SER A 19 40.60 1.99 6.01
N ALA A 20 40.43 2.96 5.12
CA ALA A 20 40.75 2.74 3.73
C ALA A 20 41.78 3.75 3.20
N CYS A 21 43.05 3.42 3.32
CA CYS A 21 44.14 4.05 2.56
C CYS A 21 44.75 3.01 1.62
N SER A 22 44.53 3.10 0.35
CA SER A 22 45.43 3.00 -0.80
C SER A 22 44.77 2.68 -2.16
N SER A 23 45.07 3.54 -3.14
CA SER A 23 45.22 3.42 -4.62
C SER A 23 44.04 3.02 -5.56
N THR A 24 43.64 3.88 -6.29
CA THR A 24 43.20 4.49 -7.60
C THR A 24 42.87 3.59 -8.81
N PRO A 25 42.32 4.12 -9.98
CA PRO A 25 41.32 5.15 -10.38
C PRO A 25 40.32 4.77 -11.53
N LYS A 26 39.31 5.39 -11.88
CA LYS A 26 38.60 6.51 -12.54
C LYS A 26 37.50 6.14 -13.59
N PRO A 27 36.72 7.03 -14.19
CA PRO A 27 35.42 7.67 -13.90
C PRO A 27 34.36 7.74 -15.02
N ALA A 28 33.17 8.40 -14.83
CA ALA A 28 32.53 9.46 -15.64
C ALA A 28 31.06 9.77 -15.27
N GLN A 29 30.65 11.04 -15.47
CA GLN A 29 29.45 11.71 -14.97
C GLN A 29 28.37 12.00 -16.01
N LYS A 30 27.12 12.26 -15.56
CA LYS A 30 26.12 13.10 -16.23
C LYS A 30 25.37 14.00 -15.24
N ASN A 31 25.22 15.27 -15.65
CA ASN A 31 24.63 16.38 -14.89
C ASN A 31 23.12 16.51 -15.09
N LEU A 32 22.43 16.94 -14.04
CA LEU A 32 21.09 17.54 -14.09
C LEU A 32 21.04 18.70 -13.07
N ASP A 33 21.36 19.89 -13.49
CA ASP A 33 20.63 21.11 -13.10
C ASP A 33 21.02 22.30 -14.00
N SER A 34 20.02 23.04 -14.45
CA SER A 34 20.15 24.17 -15.34
C SER A 34 20.59 25.41 -14.56
N GLY A 35 21.79 25.89 -14.84
CA GLY A 35 22.08 27.27 -14.51
C GLY A 35 23.44 27.64 -13.98
N LYS A 36 24.48 26.97 -14.40
CA LYS A 36 25.88 27.47 -14.55
C LYS A 36 26.75 26.27 -14.92
N GLU A 37 27.34 26.32 -16.11
CA GLU A 37 28.36 25.34 -16.50
C GLU A 37 29.48 25.30 -15.47
N PHE A 38 29.57 24.19 -14.78
CA PHE A 38 30.68 23.87 -13.90
C PHE A 38 31.80 23.27 -14.76
N GLN A 39 32.80 24.07 -15.09
CA GLN A 39 34.02 23.50 -15.68
C GLN A 39 34.82 22.78 -14.60
N PRO A 40 35.14 21.48 -14.79
CA PRO A 40 35.89 20.72 -13.81
C PRO A 40 37.32 21.28 -13.72
N LYS A 41 37.64 21.85 -12.55
CA LYS A 41 39.03 22.15 -12.22
C LYS A 41 39.80 20.85 -12.18
N THR A 42 40.99 20.81 -12.75
CA THR A 42 41.94 19.70 -12.70
C THR A 42 42.00 19.08 -11.28
N LEU A 43 41.83 17.77 -11.19
CA LEU A 43 41.81 17.06 -9.92
C LEU A 43 43.10 17.29 -9.14
N PRO A 44 43.07 17.58 -7.82
CA PRO A 44 44.23 17.72 -7.00
C PRO A 44 45.07 16.44 -7.00
N ASN A 45 46.41 16.57 -6.89
CA ASN A 45 47.34 15.46 -6.76
C ASN A 45 46.96 14.56 -5.54
N ALA A 46 47.23 13.24 -5.60
CA ALA A 46 46.92 12.27 -4.56
C ALA A 46 47.43 12.68 -3.15
N ALA A 47 48.60 13.32 -3.05
CA ALA A 47 49.13 13.85 -1.81
C ALA A 47 48.29 15.02 -1.23
N VAL A 48 47.73 15.87 -2.07
CA VAL A 48 46.85 16.97 -1.66
C VAL A 48 45.50 16.40 -1.17
N ARG A 49 44.99 15.38 -1.84
CA ARG A 49 43.75 14.68 -1.41
C ARG A 49 43.89 14.01 -0.06
N ALA A 50 44.99 13.28 0.17
CA ALA A 50 45.26 12.64 1.45
C ALA A 50 45.40 13.68 2.59
N LYS A 51 45.98 14.87 2.30
CA LYS A 51 46.07 15.95 3.27
C LYS A 51 44.70 16.55 3.59
N GLU A 52 43.83 16.76 2.59
CA GLU A 52 42.46 17.26 2.78
C GLU A 52 41.58 16.26 3.52
N GLU A 53 41.73 14.96 3.25
CA GLU A 53 41.02 13.88 3.96
C GLU A 53 41.44 13.83 5.44
N ASN A 54 42.72 13.92 5.73
CA ASN A 54 43.22 14.03 7.10
C ASN A 54 42.70 15.31 7.79
N ALA A 55 42.60 16.41 7.06
CA ALA A 55 42.10 17.67 7.60
C ALA A 55 40.62 17.58 7.99
N ILE A 56 39.75 16.99 7.16
CA ILE A 56 38.34 16.89 7.49
C ILE A 56 38.08 15.85 8.58
N THR A 57 38.69 14.68 8.54
CA THR A 57 38.49 13.62 9.53
C THR A 57 39.00 13.99 10.94
N LYS A 58 39.94 14.92 11.04
CA LYS A 58 40.44 15.48 12.31
C LYS A 58 39.76 16.80 12.69
N ASN A 59 38.88 17.34 11.86
CA ASN A 59 38.19 18.60 12.13
C ASN A 59 37.22 18.41 13.32
N PRO A 60 37.32 19.20 14.41
CA PRO A 60 36.44 19.08 15.57
C PRO A 60 34.95 19.26 15.26
N GLU A 61 34.60 20.16 14.32
CA GLU A 61 33.24 20.39 13.91
C GLU A 61 32.67 19.17 13.14
N TYR A 62 33.48 18.52 12.28
CA TYR A 62 33.11 17.29 11.60
C TYR A 62 32.95 16.12 12.59
N ILE A 63 33.86 15.98 13.54
CA ILE A 63 33.76 14.98 14.63
C ILE A 63 32.48 15.22 15.43
N ALA A 64 32.08 16.47 15.67
CA ALA A 64 30.85 16.78 16.36
C ALA A 64 29.60 16.36 15.55
N VAL A 65 29.63 16.48 14.21
CA VAL A 65 28.57 15.92 13.33
C VAL A 65 28.52 14.41 13.43
N GLN A 66 29.67 13.74 13.36
CA GLN A 66 29.77 12.28 13.51
C GLN A 66 29.23 11.79 14.86
N ASN A 67 29.63 12.45 15.95
CA ASN A 67 29.16 12.13 17.29
C ASN A 67 27.64 12.30 17.43
N ALA A 68 27.08 13.39 16.93
CA ALA A 68 25.64 13.59 16.92
C ALA A 68 24.92 12.47 16.14
N PHE A 69 25.44 12.11 14.98
CA PHE A 69 24.91 11.01 14.17
C PHE A 69 24.99 9.66 14.91
N GLN A 70 26.14 9.31 15.48
CA GLN A 70 26.38 8.05 16.21
C GLN A 70 25.47 7.90 17.45
N HIS A 71 25.15 9.03 18.11
CA HIS A 71 24.26 9.04 19.27
C HIS A 71 22.76 9.14 18.87
N GLY A 72 22.43 9.03 17.59
CA GLY A 72 21.05 9.07 17.11
C GLY A 72 20.41 10.46 17.12
N LYS A 73 21.20 11.52 17.32
CA LYS A 73 20.75 12.92 17.31
C LYS A 73 20.76 13.47 15.88
N PHE A 74 19.96 12.86 15.00
CA PHE A 74 20.03 13.12 13.55
C PHE A 74 19.66 14.57 13.18
N ALA A 75 18.72 15.19 13.88
CA ALA A 75 18.38 16.59 13.65
C ALA A 75 19.57 17.51 13.98
N GLU A 76 20.23 17.30 15.11
CA GLU A 76 21.45 18.00 15.51
C GLU A 76 22.58 17.76 14.50
N ALA A 77 22.74 16.53 14.02
CA ALA A 77 23.74 16.20 13.01
C ALA A 77 23.51 16.98 11.70
N ILE A 78 22.28 17.09 11.25
CA ILE A 78 21.90 17.87 10.05
C ILE A 78 22.19 19.35 10.27
N GLU A 79 21.83 19.92 11.41
CA GLU A 79 22.05 21.33 11.73
C GLU A 79 23.55 21.66 11.76
N ARG A 80 24.36 20.85 12.48
CA ARG A 80 25.82 20.99 12.54
C ARG A 80 26.45 20.81 11.16
N ALA A 81 25.99 19.86 10.37
CA ALA A 81 26.46 19.66 9.00
C ALA A 81 26.17 20.87 8.11
N ASN A 82 24.99 21.49 8.24
CA ASN A 82 24.64 22.72 7.53
C ASN A 82 25.56 23.91 7.90
N ALA A 83 25.90 24.03 9.18
CA ALA A 83 26.81 25.07 9.65
C ALA A 83 28.24 24.84 9.14
N LEU A 84 28.71 23.60 9.18
CA LEU A 84 30.04 23.22 8.69
C LEU A 84 30.16 23.36 7.17
N GLU A 85 29.11 23.00 6.42
CA GLU A 85 29.05 23.14 4.97
C GLU A 85 29.29 24.59 4.51
N LYS A 86 28.72 25.58 5.23
CA LYS A 86 28.91 27.00 4.92
C LYS A 86 30.36 27.50 5.09
N LYS A 87 31.11 26.85 5.98
CA LYS A 87 32.50 27.19 6.29
C LYS A 87 33.51 26.42 5.44
N THR A 88 33.10 25.30 4.85
CA THR A 88 33.95 24.36 4.14
C THR A 88 34.14 24.76 2.70
N LYS A 89 35.39 24.95 2.28
CA LYS A 89 35.76 25.33 0.90
C LYS A 89 36.26 24.15 0.06
N SER A 90 36.80 23.12 0.70
CA SER A 90 37.30 21.92 0.02
C SER A 90 36.13 21.05 -0.46
N MET A 91 36.12 20.71 -1.76
CA MET A 91 35.12 19.82 -2.34
C MET A 91 35.13 18.43 -1.71
N LEU A 92 36.32 17.90 -1.42
CA LEU A 92 36.46 16.63 -0.74
C LEU A 92 35.83 16.67 0.65
N SER A 93 36.13 17.70 1.43
CA SER A 93 35.54 17.90 2.75
C SER A 93 34.00 18.04 2.67
N LEU A 94 33.48 18.73 1.65
CA LEU A 94 32.05 18.83 1.38
C LEU A 94 31.42 17.47 1.08
N ALA A 95 32.12 16.58 0.35
CA ALA A 95 31.62 15.23 0.09
C ALA A 95 31.41 14.43 1.40
N TYR A 96 32.34 14.52 2.34
CA TYR A 96 32.23 13.88 3.66
C TYR A 96 31.07 14.45 4.49
N VAL A 97 30.94 15.78 4.54
CA VAL A 97 29.86 16.45 5.29
C VAL A 97 28.49 16.07 4.72
N ARG A 98 28.36 16.09 3.38
CA ARG A 98 27.12 15.72 2.72
C ARG A 98 26.76 14.27 2.86
N ASN A 99 27.76 13.38 2.93
CA ASN A 99 27.50 11.98 3.23
C ASN A 99 26.85 11.80 4.61
N LEU A 100 27.41 12.40 5.67
CA LEU A 100 26.82 12.33 7.00
C LEU A 100 25.43 12.95 7.07
N LYS A 101 25.22 14.07 6.35
CA LYS A 101 23.92 14.72 6.24
C LYS A 101 22.90 13.82 5.53
N GLY A 102 23.29 13.18 4.43
CA GLY A 102 22.46 12.21 3.71
C GLY A 102 22.09 11.01 4.58
N LEU A 103 23.06 10.42 5.29
CA LEU A 103 22.82 9.34 6.23
C LEU A 103 21.87 9.75 7.37
N SER A 104 21.96 11.00 7.85
CA SER A 104 21.06 11.52 8.87
C SER A 104 19.62 11.68 8.36
N TYR A 105 19.46 12.06 7.09
CA TYR A 105 18.14 12.09 6.45
C TYR A 105 17.57 10.67 6.27
N LEU A 106 18.37 9.68 5.84
CA LEU A 106 17.94 8.29 5.77
C LEU A 106 17.50 7.74 7.13
N ALA A 107 18.28 8.00 8.18
CA ALA A 107 17.96 7.57 9.54
C ALA A 107 16.64 8.18 10.06
N THR A 108 16.23 9.34 9.53
CA THR A 108 14.95 10.00 9.83
C THR A 108 13.85 9.70 8.81
N ARG A 109 14.02 8.68 7.96
CA ARG A 109 13.07 8.25 6.90
C ARG A 109 12.72 9.37 5.91
N LYS A 110 13.71 10.16 5.53
CA LYS A 110 13.59 11.23 4.52
C LYS A 110 14.48 10.91 3.32
N PRO A 111 14.10 9.94 2.46
CA PRO A 111 14.96 9.48 1.37
C PRO A 111 15.22 10.55 0.30
N LEU A 112 14.24 11.37 -0.08
CA LEU A 112 14.44 12.39 -1.11
C LEU A 112 15.50 13.44 -0.75
N PRO A 113 15.49 14.07 0.45
CA PRO A 113 16.61 14.90 0.88
C PRO A 113 17.95 14.15 0.95
N ALA A 114 17.96 12.85 1.30
CA ALA A 114 19.17 12.05 1.33
C ALA A 114 19.77 11.87 -0.06
N ILE A 115 18.95 11.52 -1.06
CA ILE A 115 19.34 11.39 -2.47
C ILE A 115 20.08 12.65 -2.93
N VAL A 116 19.51 13.84 -2.70
CA VAL A 116 20.13 15.11 -3.08
C VAL A 116 21.51 15.29 -2.43
N GLN A 117 21.67 14.89 -1.16
CA GLN A 117 22.97 15.02 -0.49
C GLN A 117 24.01 14.06 -1.07
N PHE A 118 23.64 12.80 -1.35
CA PHE A 118 24.57 11.82 -1.92
C PHE A 118 24.94 12.15 -3.37
N GLN A 119 23.99 12.59 -4.19
CA GLN A 119 24.26 13.05 -5.55
C GLN A 119 25.27 14.21 -5.55
N ARG A 120 25.01 15.24 -4.74
CA ARG A 120 25.94 16.37 -4.62
C ARG A 120 27.30 15.98 -4.02
N ALA A 121 27.35 14.96 -3.15
CA ALA A 121 28.63 14.45 -2.67
C ALA A 121 29.43 13.75 -3.77
N LEU A 122 28.75 13.05 -4.69
CA LEU A 122 29.36 12.42 -5.87
C LEU A 122 29.81 13.44 -6.91
N ASP A 123 29.08 14.55 -7.09
CA ASP A 123 29.46 15.66 -8.00
C ASP A 123 30.82 16.28 -7.61
N TYR A 124 31.22 16.20 -6.34
CA TYR A 124 32.52 16.68 -5.87
C TYR A 124 33.70 15.74 -6.20
N GLN A 125 33.46 14.72 -7.02
CA GLN A 125 34.47 13.74 -7.46
C GLN A 125 35.28 13.16 -6.28
N PRO A 126 34.64 12.49 -5.34
CA PRO A 126 35.29 11.91 -4.18
C PRO A 126 36.35 10.87 -4.61
N PRO A 127 37.35 10.56 -3.74
CA PRO A 127 38.33 9.51 -4.02
C PRO A 127 37.67 8.17 -4.34
N GLU A 128 38.28 7.38 -5.21
CA GLU A 128 37.78 6.05 -5.61
C GLU A 128 37.53 5.11 -4.41
N LEU A 129 38.20 5.35 -3.31
CA LEU A 129 38.06 4.61 -2.09
C LEU A 129 36.72 4.80 -1.38
N ILE A 130 36.18 6.03 -1.41
CA ILE A 130 34.90 6.36 -0.74
C ILE A 130 33.72 6.43 -1.71
N LYS A 131 34.00 6.58 -3.00
CA LYS A 131 32.97 6.66 -4.04
C LYS A 131 32.00 5.48 -4.03
N PRO A 132 32.44 4.19 -3.93
CA PRO A 132 31.51 3.06 -3.88
C PRO A 132 30.58 3.10 -2.66
N TYR A 133 31.04 3.63 -1.54
CA TYR A 133 30.18 3.80 -0.35
C TYR A 133 29.14 4.89 -0.54
N LEU A 134 29.50 6.00 -1.18
CA LEU A 134 28.55 7.07 -1.54
C LEU A 134 27.50 6.58 -2.54
N GLN A 135 27.92 5.84 -3.57
CA GLN A 135 27.03 5.22 -4.54
C GLN A 135 26.09 4.21 -3.86
N TYR A 136 26.62 3.38 -2.94
CA TYR A 136 25.79 2.48 -2.16
C TYR A 136 24.76 3.23 -1.30
N ASN A 137 25.16 4.32 -0.63
CA ASN A 137 24.25 5.14 0.18
C ASN A 137 23.18 5.80 -0.69
N LEU A 138 23.53 6.24 -1.90
CA LEU A 138 22.59 6.76 -2.89
C LEU A 138 21.59 5.68 -3.32
N ALA A 139 22.08 4.48 -3.67
CA ALA A 139 21.21 3.38 -4.07
C ALA A 139 20.26 2.94 -2.94
N ALA A 140 20.73 2.95 -1.68
CA ALA A 140 19.87 2.67 -0.53
C ALA A 140 18.77 3.74 -0.36
N ALA A 141 19.12 5.02 -0.58
CA ALA A 141 18.16 6.11 -0.52
C ALA A 141 17.14 6.05 -1.66
N LEU A 142 17.57 5.72 -2.88
CA LEU A 142 16.71 5.49 -4.04
C LEU A 142 15.74 4.32 -3.80
N THR A 143 16.24 3.24 -3.16
CA THR A 143 15.39 2.08 -2.76
C THR A 143 14.32 2.49 -1.75
N ASP A 144 14.68 3.29 -0.75
CA ASP A 144 13.72 3.78 0.25
C ASP A 144 12.74 4.83 -0.32
N ALA A 145 13.06 5.40 -1.49
CA ALA A 145 12.19 6.30 -2.24
C ALA A 145 11.38 5.59 -3.35
N ASP A 146 11.41 4.24 -3.40
CA ASP A 146 10.78 3.42 -4.44
C ASP A 146 11.27 3.71 -5.88
N GLN A 147 12.43 4.34 -6.03
CA GLN A 147 13.07 4.61 -7.34
C GLN A 147 13.94 3.41 -7.75
N VAL A 148 13.25 2.31 -8.09
CA VAL A 148 13.86 0.98 -8.30
C VAL A 148 14.87 0.95 -9.44
N ASP A 149 14.54 1.60 -10.57
CA ASP A 149 15.41 1.60 -11.76
C ASP A 149 16.71 2.36 -11.52
N ASP A 150 16.61 3.55 -10.93
CA ASP A 150 17.77 4.38 -10.60
C ASP A 150 18.65 3.72 -9.53
N ALA A 151 18.02 3.03 -8.56
CA ALA A 151 18.74 2.25 -7.55
C ALA A 151 19.56 1.11 -8.18
N LEU A 152 18.96 0.34 -9.09
CA LEU A 152 19.64 -0.76 -9.79
C LEU A 152 20.76 -0.24 -10.71
N GLU A 153 20.54 0.88 -11.40
CA GLU A 153 21.55 1.50 -12.25
C GLU A 153 22.75 1.96 -11.41
N THR A 154 22.48 2.67 -10.31
CA THR A 154 23.55 3.09 -9.36
C THR A 154 24.32 1.89 -8.81
N LEU A 155 23.66 0.78 -8.49
CA LEU A 155 24.30 -0.44 -8.00
C LEU A 155 25.16 -1.14 -9.04
N LYS A 156 24.86 -1.04 -10.33
CA LYS A 156 25.67 -1.61 -11.40
C LYS A 156 27.08 -0.97 -11.50
N GLU A 157 27.19 0.29 -11.14
CA GLU A 157 28.46 1.03 -11.17
C GLU A 157 29.44 0.63 -10.06
N ILE A 158 29.00 -0.14 -9.07
CA ILE A 158 29.80 -0.51 -7.90
C ILE A 158 30.42 -1.89 -8.12
N ASP A 159 31.76 -1.99 -8.02
CA ASP A 159 32.38 -3.30 -7.81
C ASP A 159 32.17 -3.71 -6.33
N PRO A 160 31.41 -4.79 -6.08
CA PRO A 160 31.17 -5.24 -4.69
C PRO A 160 32.45 -5.56 -3.91
N LYS A 161 33.55 -5.91 -4.60
CA LYS A 161 34.84 -6.20 -3.95
C LYS A 161 35.52 -4.95 -3.36
N SER A 162 35.17 -3.77 -3.83
CA SER A 162 35.66 -2.50 -3.28
C SER A 162 35.03 -2.15 -1.92
N LEU A 163 33.93 -2.80 -1.56
CA LEU A 163 33.24 -2.62 -0.28
C LEU A 163 33.78 -3.59 0.78
N ASN A 164 33.81 -3.17 2.04
CA ASN A 164 34.07 -4.09 3.14
C ASN A 164 32.93 -5.14 3.25
N LEU A 165 33.19 -6.26 3.93
CA LEU A 165 32.27 -7.40 4.00
C LEU A 165 30.87 -7.01 4.49
N GLU A 166 30.79 -6.13 5.47
CA GLU A 166 29.52 -5.70 6.03
C GLU A 166 28.70 -4.85 5.05
N THR A 167 29.34 -3.85 4.43
CA THR A 167 28.67 -3.01 3.42
C THR A 167 28.33 -3.82 2.17
N ARG A 168 29.19 -4.78 1.81
CA ARG A 168 28.95 -5.73 0.71
C ARG A 168 27.70 -6.59 0.97
N ALA A 169 27.50 -7.08 2.17
CA ALA A 169 26.29 -7.80 2.53
C ALA A 169 25.03 -6.93 2.38
N LYS A 170 25.12 -5.67 2.83
CA LYS A 170 24.03 -4.70 2.69
C LYS A 170 23.79 -4.32 1.22
N PHE A 171 24.84 -4.17 0.42
CA PHE A 171 24.77 -3.93 -1.02
C PHE A 171 23.95 -5.02 -1.72
N PHE A 172 24.27 -6.28 -1.49
CA PHE A 172 23.55 -7.38 -2.09
C PHE A 172 22.10 -7.48 -1.59
N ALA A 173 21.84 -7.15 -0.33
CA ALA A 173 20.49 -7.10 0.21
C ALA A 173 19.64 -5.99 -0.41
N VAL A 174 20.21 -4.80 -0.62
CA VAL A 174 19.54 -3.68 -1.32
C VAL A 174 19.28 -4.07 -2.78
N ARG A 175 20.26 -4.68 -3.45
CA ARG A 175 20.09 -5.18 -4.82
C ARG A 175 18.96 -6.22 -4.93
N ALA A 176 18.90 -7.17 -3.98
CA ALA A 176 17.86 -8.17 -3.94
C ALA A 176 16.47 -7.56 -3.78
N LYS A 177 16.30 -6.56 -2.91
CA LYS A 177 15.03 -5.84 -2.72
C LYS A 177 14.53 -5.22 -4.02
N ASN A 178 15.39 -4.53 -4.74
CA ASN A 178 15.04 -3.88 -6.00
C ASN A 178 14.76 -4.91 -7.11
N LEU A 179 15.49 -6.01 -7.16
CA LEU A 179 15.24 -7.10 -8.11
C LEU A 179 13.89 -7.80 -7.85
N ILE A 180 13.50 -7.98 -6.58
CA ILE A 180 12.16 -8.46 -6.22
C ILE A 180 11.08 -7.51 -6.74
N ALA A 181 11.25 -6.21 -6.52
CA ALA A 181 10.31 -5.20 -6.99
C ALA A 181 10.14 -5.20 -8.53
N LYS A 182 11.18 -5.63 -9.27
CA LYS A 182 11.14 -5.83 -10.73
C LYS A 182 10.66 -7.24 -11.16
N GLY A 183 10.32 -8.12 -10.24
CA GLY A 183 9.95 -9.50 -10.59
C GLY A 183 11.11 -10.38 -11.05
N GLN A 184 12.37 -9.95 -10.89
CA GLN A 184 13.58 -10.69 -11.28
C GLN A 184 14.04 -11.63 -10.18
N TYR A 185 13.20 -12.63 -9.88
CA TYR A 185 13.29 -13.46 -8.68
C TYR A 185 14.55 -14.33 -8.60
N VAL A 186 15.01 -14.94 -9.70
CA VAL A 186 16.25 -15.73 -9.73
C VAL A 186 17.45 -14.87 -9.35
N GLN A 187 17.56 -13.69 -9.95
CA GLN A 187 18.66 -12.76 -9.65
C GLN A 187 18.56 -12.19 -8.23
N ALA A 188 17.35 -11.96 -7.73
CA ALA A 188 17.10 -11.53 -6.36
C ALA A 188 17.52 -12.59 -5.35
N ALA A 189 17.17 -13.85 -5.59
CA ALA A 189 17.58 -14.97 -4.74
C ALA A 189 19.11 -15.15 -4.72
N ARG A 190 19.77 -15.08 -5.86
CA ARG A 190 21.24 -15.09 -5.95
C ARG A 190 21.85 -13.94 -5.17
N SER A 191 21.34 -12.71 -5.34
CA SER A 191 21.82 -11.55 -4.58
C SER A 191 21.63 -11.74 -3.06
N THR A 192 20.55 -12.41 -2.65
CA THR A 192 20.31 -12.71 -1.22
C THR A 192 21.30 -13.75 -0.68
N LEU A 193 21.63 -14.78 -1.45
CA LEU A 193 22.67 -15.75 -1.07
C LEU A 193 24.05 -15.08 -0.97
N GLU A 194 24.39 -14.19 -1.91
CA GLU A 194 25.61 -13.37 -1.84
C GLU A 194 25.64 -12.46 -0.60
N ALA A 195 24.51 -11.85 -0.25
CA ALA A 195 24.38 -11.04 0.96
C ALA A 195 24.67 -11.86 2.22
N SER A 196 24.08 -13.05 2.29
CA SER A 196 24.29 -13.99 3.40
C SER A 196 25.73 -14.48 3.48
N ARG A 197 26.34 -14.84 2.35
CA ARG A 197 27.75 -15.25 2.27
C ARG A 197 28.70 -14.14 2.75
N ALA A 198 28.48 -12.90 2.31
CA ALA A 198 29.27 -11.75 2.75
C ALA A 198 29.09 -11.42 4.23
N ALA A 199 27.92 -11.69 4.80
CA ALA A 199 27.62 -11.48 6.21
C ALA A 199 28.20 -12.58 7.13
N GLY A 200 28.61 -13.72 6.57
CA GLY A 200 29.26 -14.83 7.28
C GLY A 200 28.26 -15.78 7.99
N PRO A 201 28.79 -16.76 8.77
CA PRO A 201 28.00 -17.87 9.32
C PRO A 201 26.78 -17.46 10.16
N GLN A 202 26.87 -16.35 10.89
CA GLN A 202 25.74 -15.83 11.69
C GLN A 202 24.58 -15.30 10.84
N ALA A 203 24.75 -15.19 9.52
CA ALA A 203 23.68 -14.75 8.63
C ALA A 203 22.52 -15.75 8.55
N GLY A 204 22.78 -17.04 8.79
CA GLY A 204 21.77 -18.10 8.80
C GLY A 204 20.65 -17.87 9.83
N THR A 205 20.93 -17.14 10.90
CA THR A 205 19.98 -16.79 11.97
C THR A 205 19.38 -15.38 11.83
N LYS A 206 19.88 -14.56 10.89
CA LYS A 206 19.38 -13.21 10.68
C LYS A 206 18.10 -13.25 9.85
N ALA A 207 16.98 -12.95 10.49
CA ALA A 207 15.66 -12.92 9.87
C ALA A 207 15.62 -12.15 8.53
N THR A 208 16.37 -11.06 8.42
CA THR A 208 16.41 -10.22 7.20
C THR A 208 16.85 -10.98 5.95
N TYR A 209 17.88 -11.83 6.03
CA TYR A 209 18.34 -12.58 4.84
C TYR A 209 17.42 -13.76 4.52
N VAL A 210 16.91 -14.41 5.56
CA VAL A 210 15.95 -15.49 5.43
C VAL A 210 14.66 -15.01 4.73
N GLU A 211 14.10 -13.92 5.20
CA GLU A 211 12.90 -13.31 4.61
C GLU A 211 13.11 -12.86 3.17
N LEU A 212 14.26 -12.25 2.90
CA LEU A 212 14.59 -11.78 1.57
C LEU A 212 14.76 -12.95 0.60
N LEU A 213 15.32 -14.07 1.07
CA LEU A 213 15.43 -15.30 0.29
C LEU A 213 14.05 -15.91 0.03
N ASP A 214 13.24 -16.05 1.06
CA ASP A 214 11.89 -16.62 0.94
C ASP A 214 11.04 -15.82 -0.07
N ARG A 215 11.10 -14.49 -0.03
CA ARG A 215 10.44 -13.61 -1.00
C ARG A 215 10.97 -13.77 -2.43
N SER A 216 12.27 -14.02 -2.57
CA SER A 216 12.89 -14.20 -3.88
C SER A 216 12.62 -15.58 -4.48
N VAL A 217 12.56 -16.60 -3.64
CA VAL A 217 12.47 -18.00 -4.08
C VAL A 217 11.02 -18.47 -4.22
N SER A 218 10.08 -17.92 -3.42
CA SER A 218 8.66 -18.32 -3.46
C SER A 218 8.00 -18.25 -4.84
N PRO A 219 8.23 -17.21 -5.67
CA PRO A 219 7.64 -17.12 -6.99
C PRO A 219 8.29 -18.05 -8.02
N ILE A 220 9.43 -18.69 -7.71
CA ILE A 220 10.15 -19.57 -8.64
C ILE A 220 9.52 -20.97 -8.57
N SER A 221 8.86 -21.37 -9.66
CA SER A 221 8.21 -22.68 -9.76
C SER A 221 9.05 -23.72 -10.49
N LYS A 222 9.98 -23.31 -11.35
CA LYS A 222 10.79 -24.22 -12.17
C LYS A 222 12.03 -24.69 -11.40
N GLN A 223 12.23 -26.00 -11.38
CA GLN A 223 13.37 -26.61 -10.71
C GLN A 223 14.72 -26.17 -11.29
N GLU A 224 14.79 -25.96 -12.61
CA GLU A 224 15.98 -25.45 -13.29
C GLU A 224 16.37 -24.05 -12.83
N GLU A 225 15.38 -23.18 -12.60
CA GLU A 225 15.60 -21.82 -12.09
C GLU A 225 16.09 -21.85 -10.64
N LEU A 226 15.58 -22.78 -9.81
CA LEU A 226 16.05 -22.98 -8.43
C LEU A 226 17.50 -23.52 -8.40
N LEU A 227 17.86 -24.43 -9.31
CA LEU A 227 19.24 -24.88 -9.49
C LEU A 227 20.16 -23.72 -9.90
N ALA A 228 19.72 -22.88 -10.83
CA ALA A 228 20.46 -21.68 -11.24
C ALA A 228 20.67 -20.68 -10.10
N VAL A 229 19.76 -20.62 -9.12
CA VAL A 229 19.94 -19.81 -7.90
C VAL A 229 21.13 -20.28 -7.09
N LEU A 230 21.33 -21.60 -6.96
CA LEU A 230 22.39 -22.17 -6.13
C LEU A 230 23.78 -22.17 -6.78
N THR A 231 23.85 -22.24 -8.11
CA THR A 231 25.12 -22.41 -8.84
C THR A 231 26.21 -21.44 -8.39
N GLY A 232 27.26 -21.94 -7.77
CA GLY A 232 28.38 -21.18 -7.21
C GLY A 232 28.08 -20.45 -5.90
N LEU A 233 26.96 -20.76 -5.24
CA LEU A 233 26.50 -20.15 -3.98
C LEU A 233 26.06 -21.20 -2.93
N GLU A 234 26.48 -22.46 -3.14
CA GLU A 234 26.11 -23.60 -2.29
C GLU A 234 26.65 -23.49 -0.86
N ASP A 235 27.70 -22.68 -0.68
CA ASP A 235 28.38 -22.36 0.58
C ASP A 235 27.71 -21.24 1.38
N SER A 236 26.67 -20.60 0.81
CA SER A 236 25.94 -19.55 1.51
C SER A 236 25.24 -20.11 2.78
N PRO A 237 25.32 -19.42 3.94
CA PRO A 237 24.71 -19.88 5.19
C PRO A 237 23.23 -20.19 5.15
N ILE A 238 22.51 -19.72 4.12
CA ILE A 238 21.07 -19.95 3.92
C ILE A 238 20.76 -20.76 2.65
N ALA A 239 21.79 -21.31 1.98
CA ALA A 239 21.63 -22.07 0.74
C ALA A 239 20.75 -23.33 0.90
N ASP A 240 20.78 -23.97 2.08
CA ASP A 240 20.03 -25.18 2.36
C ASP A 240 18.50 -24.97 2.21
N ARG A 241 18.00 -23.75 2.40
CA ARG A 241 16.60 -23.43 2.14
C ARG A 241 16.21 -23.54 0.66
N VAL A 242 17.13 -23.25 -0.25
CA VAL A 242 16.92 -23.44 -1.69
C VAL A 242 17.08 -24.92 -2.05
N LYS A 243 18.08 -25.60 -1.48
CA LYS A 243 18.31 -27.05 -1.66
C LYS A 243 17.08 -27.87 -1.26
N GLN A 244 16.44 -27.52 -0.16
CA GLN A 244 15.20 -28.16 0.31
C GLN A 244 14.05 -28.03 -0.68
N ARG A 245 13.98 -26.98 -1.49
CA ARG A 245 12.97 -26.81 -2.54
C ARG A 245 13.28 -27.59 -3.83
N ILE A 246 14.54 -27.93 -4.05
CA ILE A 246 14.98 -28.68 -5.22
C ILE A 246 14.82 -30.20 -5.00
N ALA A 247 14.92 -30.66 -3.76
CA ALA A 247 14.90 -32.07 -3.43
C ALA A 247 13.54 -32.72 -3.80
N PRO A 248 13.50 -33.71 -4.71
CA PRO A 248 12.28 -34.42 -5.04
C PRO A 248 11.85 -35.27 -3.83
N GLY A 249 10.74 -34.94 -3.23
CA GLY A 249 10.16 -35.67 -2.11
C GLY A 249 9.99 -34.91 -0.80
N LEU A 250 10.49 -33.70 -0.70
CA LEU A 250 10.00 -32.78 0.30
C LEU A 250 8.69 -32.16 -0.24
N ASN A 251 7.63 -32.93 -0.09
CA ASN A 251 6.30 -32.36 -0.04
C ASN A 251 6.34 -31.27 1.02
N LEU A 252 6.31 -30.00 0.57
CA LEU A 252 5.90 -28.88 1.40
C LEU A 252 4.36 -28.91 1.57
N GLU A 253 3.76 -30.05 1.52
CA GLU A 253 2.59 -30.31 2.33
C GLU A 253 3.08 -30.12 3.75
N ALA A 254 2.71 -28.98 4.35
CA ALA A 254 2.68 -28.95 5.80
C ALA A 254 2.03 -30.26 6.22
N PRO A 255 2.65 -31.06 7.10
CA PRO A 255 2.02 -32.27 7.57
C PRO A 255 0.60 -31.89 7.94
N PRO A 256 -0.40 -32.73 7.62
CA PRO A 256 -1.75 -32.44 8.03
C PRO A 256 -1.66 -32.13 9.51
N VAL A 257 -1.90 -30.87 9.87
CA VAL A 257 -1.94 -30.50 11.27
C VAL A 257 -3.18 -31.19 11.79
N THR A 258 -2.98 -32.42 12.23
CA THR A 258 -3.91 -33.07 13.13
C THR A 258 -3.87 -32.19 14.36
N THR A 259 -4.84 -31.31 14.48
CA THR A 259 -5.08 -30.61 15.72
C THR A 259 -5.44 -31.67 16.74
N SER A 260 -4.43 -32.20 17.44
CA SER A 260 -4.63 -32.88 18.71
C SER A 260 -4.95 -31.79 19.73
N GLY A 261 -6.10 -31.14 19.60
CA GLY A 261 -6.44 -30.00 20.42
C GLY A 261 -7.83 -30.16 21.00
N GLU A 262 -7.92 -29.97 22.29
CA GLU A 262 -9.18 -29.87 23.02
C GLU A 262 -9.98 -28.60 22.70
N ALA A 263 -9.41 -27.66 21.96
CA ALA A 263 -10.01 -26.36 21.66
C ALA A 263 -10.04 -26.06 20.15
N ARG A 264 -11.11 -25.43 19.70
CA ARG A 264 -11.23 -24.83 18.37
C ARG A 264 -10.38 -23.57 18.29
N GLN A 265 -9.16 -23.71 17.82
CA GLN A 265 -8.18 -22.60 17.73
C GLN A 265 -8.33 -21.87 16.39
N ILE A 266 -8.54 -20.56 16.45
CA ILE A 266 -8.78 -19.70 15.31
C ILE A 266 -7.71 -18.61 15.32
N GLY A 267 -6.98 -18.47 14.22
CA GLY A 267 -6.01 -17.40 14.04
C GLY A 267 -6.69 -16.08 13.69
N VAL A 268 -6.15 -14.98 14.17
CA VAL A 268 -6.58 -13.64 13.83
C VAL A 268 -5.37 -12.81 13.42
N LEU A 269 -5.40 -12.26 12.20
CA LEU A 269 -4.33 -11.44 11.62
C LEU A 269 -4.78 -10.00 11.48
N LEU A 270 -4.33 -9.11 12.38
CA LEU A 270 -4.74 -7.71 12.41
C LEU A 270 -3.56 -6.77 12.68
N PRO A 271 -3.61 -5.51 12.20
CA PRO A 271 -2.60 -4.50 12.50
C PRO A 271 -2.86 -3.94 13.91
N LEU A 272 -2.21 -4.53 14.91
CA LEU A 272 -2.35 -4.12 16.33
C LEU A 272 -1.25 -3.18 16.79
N SER A 273 -0.31 -2.87 15.90
CA SER A 273 0.75 -1.87 16.12
C SER A 273 0.85 -0.90 14.94
N GLY A 274 1.55 0.23 15.14
CA GLY A 274 1.72 1.25 14.11
C GLY A 274 0.49 2.13 13.90
N ARG A 275 0.36 2.72 12.72
CA ARG A 275 -0.68 3.74 12.41
C ARG A 275 -2.11 3.20 12.36
N PHE A 276 -2.28 1.89 12.24
CA PHE A 276 -3.59 1.23 12.15
C PHE A 276 -3.98 0.48 13.43
N ALA A 277 -3.23 0.65 14.53
CA ALA A 277 -3.43 -0.10 15.77
C ALA A 277 -4.83 0.07 16.36
N ASP A 278 -5.33 1.31 16.44
CA ASP A 278 -6.66 1.60 16.97
C ASP A 278 -7.74 0.93 16.12
N PHE A 279 -7.56 0.97 14.80
CA PHE A 279 -8.46 0.35 13.85
C PHE A 279 -8.45 -1.19 13.96
N GLY A 280 -7.27 -1.80 14.01
CA GLY A 280 -7.11 -3.23 14.23
C GLY A 280 -7.72 -3.70 15.56
N SER A 281 -7.57 -2.92 16.61
CA SER A 281 -8.14 -3.23 17.93
C SER A 281 -9.67 -3.23 17.93
N ARG A 282 -10.31 -2.28 17.23
CA ARG A 282 -11.78 -2.25 17.06
C ARG A 282 -12.28 -3.46 16.27
N VAL A 283 -11.56 -3.83 15.20
CA VAL A 283 -11.87 -5.02 14.39
C VAL A 283 -11.71 -6.30 15.21
N LEU A 284 -10.66 -6.41 16.03
CA LEU A 284 -10.48 -7.53 16.95
C LEU A 284 -11.64 -7.65 17.93
N HIS A 285 -12.09 -6.51 18.47
CA HIS A 285 -13.26 -6.48 19.35
C HIS A 285 -14.51 -7.03 18.64
N ALA A 286 -14.77 -6.61 17.41
CA ALA A 286 -15.90 -7.11 16.62
C ALA A 286 -15.82 -8.63 16.38
N ILE A 287 -14.65 -9.16 16.02
CA ILE A 287 -14.42 -10.60 15.88
C ILE A 287 -14.71 -11.33 17.21
N THR A 288 -14.21 -10.80 18.32
CA THR A 288 -14.44 -11.40 19.64
C THR A 288 -15.92 -11.45 20.01
N LEU A 289 -16.71 -10.44 19.65
CA LEU A 289 -18.16 -10.42 19.87
C LEU A 289 -18.88 -11.54 19.11
N ALA A 290 -18.42 -11.91 17.90
CA ALA A 290 -19.02 -12.97 17.12
C ALA A 290 -18.99 -14.31 17.87
N PHE A 291 -17.86 -14.66 18.45
CA PHE A 291 -17.69 -15.92 19.18
C PHE A 291 -18.40 -15.93 20.54
N ARG A 292 -18.65 -14.78 21.17
CA ARG A 292 -19.38 -14.65 22.44
C ARG A 292 -20.90 -14.66 22.27
N THR A 293 -21.41 -14.37 21.08
CA THR A 293 -22.85 -14.16 20.87
C THR A 293 -23.65 -15.43 20.83
N TYR A 294 -23.04 -16.57 20.51
CA TYR A 294 -23.73 -17.80 20.14
C TYR A 294 -23.45 -18.97 21.07
N ASP A 295 -22.92 -18.78 22.28
CA ASP A 295 -22.67 -19.87 23.17
C ASP A 295 -23.60 -19.98 24.39
N PRO A 296 -24.80 -20.51 24.23
CA PRO A 296 -25.53 -21.11 25.36
C PRO A 296 -25.06 -22.53 25.72
N THR A 297 -24.13 -23.13 24.91
CA THR A 297 -23.77 -24.54 25.02
C THR A 297 -22.35 -24.82 25.52
N GLY A 298 -21.54 -23.77 25.76
CA GLY A 298 -20.18 -23.91 26.30
C GLY A 298 -19.16 -24.46 25.29
N VAL A 299 -19.33 -24.15 24.00
CA VAL A 299 -18.31 -24.45 22.99
C VAL A 299 -17.12 -23.51 23.15
N ASP A 300 -15.98 -24.05 23.55
CA ASP A 300 -14.76 -23.29 23.76
C ASP A 300 -14.08 -22.95 22.41
N PHE A 301 -14.04 -21.66 22.08
CA PHE A 301 -13.25 -21.12 20.97
C PHE A 301 -12.05 -20.36 21.53
N LYS A 302 -10.87 -20.65 21.01
CA LYS A 302 -9.63 -19.96 21.35
C LYS A 302 -9.16 -19.10 20.19
N LEU A 303 -9.03 -17.80 20.42
CA LEU A 303 -8.47 -16.87 19.43
C LEU A 303 -6.97 -16.71 19.65
N GLU A 304 -6.18 -17.10 18.66
CA GLU A 304 -4.73 -16.87 18.59
C GLU A 304 -4.49 -15.62 17.74
N VAL A 305 -4.19 -14.51 18.41
CA VAL A 305 -4.09 -13.19 17.79
C VAL A 305 -2.65 -12.86 17.47
N GLU A 306 -2.38 -12.49 16.22
CA GLU A 306 -1.06 -12.10 15.74
C GLU A 306 -1.09 -10.69 15.13
N ASP A 307 -0.13 -9.85 15.53
CA ASP A 307 0.03 -8.51 15.00
C ASP A 307 0.69 -8.53 13.62
N THR A 308 0.02 -7.96 12.64
CA THR A 308 0.55 -7.81 11.27
C THR A 308 1.35 -6.52 11.08
N GLY A 309 1.25 -5.57 12.02
CA GLY A 309 1.74 -4.21 11.81
C GLY A 309 1.17 -3.63 10.51
N ASP A 310 2.02 -2.92 9.74
CA ASP A 310 1.72 -2.42 8.40
C ASP A 310 2.62 -3.06 7.31
N SER A 311 3.19 -4.25 7.59
CA SER A 311 4.18 -4.95 6.76
C SER A 311 3.66 -6.31 6.28
N VAL A 312 3.79 -6.54 4.97
CA VAL A 312 3.47 -7.83 4.33
C VAL A 312 4.30 -8.97 4.92
N GLU A 313 5.57 -8.72 5.13
CA GLU A 313 6.51 -9.70 5.67
C GLU A 313 6.15 -10.09 7.11
N GLN A 314 5.70 -9.14 7.92
CA GLN A 314 5.23 -9.42 9.29
C GLN A 314 3.95 -10.25 9.25
N THR A 315 3.02 -9.92 8.34
CA THR A 315 1.78 -10.67 8.13
C THR A 315 2.05 -12.13 7.73
N ILE A 316 2.97 -12.36 6.78
CA ILE A 316 3.33 -13.72 6.36
C ILE A 316 4.02 -14.50 7.50
N ARG A 317 4.87 -13.87 8.30
CA ARG A 317 5.46 -14.51 9.49
C ARG A 317 4.39 -14.88 10.51
N ALA A 318 3.47 -13.96 10.78
CA ALA A 318 2.36 -14.19 11.70
C ALA A 318 1.49 -15.36 11.22
N LEU A 319 1.14 -15.41 9.94
CA LEU A 319 0.43 -16.53 9.32
C LEU A 319 1.18 -17.86 9.49
N ASN A 320 2.50 -17.87 9.25
CA ASN A 320 3.30 -19.08 9.43
C ASN A 320 3.32 -19.56 10.89
N ARG A 321 3.39 -18.64 11.87
CA ARG A 321 3.30 -19.02 13.30
C ARG A 321 1.93 -19.62 13.63
N LEU A 322 0.85 -18.98 13.20
CA LEU A 322 -0.50 -19.49 13.38
C LEU A 322 -0.66 -20.91 12.79
N ALA A 323 -0.14 -21.09 11.57
CA ALA A 323 -0.28 -22.35 10.85
C ALA A 323 0.53 -23.49 11.45
N ASN A 324 1.77 -23.24 11.89
CA ASN A 324 2.75 -24.29 12.23
C ASN A 324 3.00 -24.43 13.73
N GLU A 325 2.82 -23.36 14.51
CA GLU A 325 3.18 -23.35 15.93
C GLU A 325 1.96 -23.30 16.86
N ARG A 326 0.83 -22.72 16.39
CA ARG A 326 -0.37 -22.51 17.20
C ARG A 326 -1.49 -23.50 16.90
N GLY A 327 -1.36 -24.33 15.87
CA GLY A 327 -2.35 -25.36 15.54
C GLY A 327 -3.73 -24.82 15.14
N VAL A 328 -3.83 -23.61 14.59
CA VAL A 328 -5.12 -23.03 14.18
C VAL A 328 -5.71 -23.74 12.98
N VAL A 329 -7.03 -23.81 12.94
CA VAL A 329 -7.79 -24.51 11.88
C VAL A 329 -8.38 -23.56 10.84
N ALA A 330 -8.47 -22.29 11.16
CA ALA A 330 -8.88 -21.20 10.25
C ALA A 330 -8.22 -19.89 10.67
N VAL A 331 -8.16 -18.93 9.76
CA VAL A 331 -7.62 -17.59 10.01
C VAL A 331 -8.64 -16.54 9.55
N ILE A 332 -8.88 -15.51 10.37
CA ILE A 332 -9.65 -14.31 10.04
C ILE A 332 -8.65 -13.15 9.83
N GLY A 333 -8.76 -12.47 8.70
CA GLY A 333 -7.82 -11.47 8.25
C GLY A 333 -6.97 -11.96 7.07
N PRO A 334 -6.02 -11.16 6.59
CA PRO A 334 -5.66 -9.83 7.07
C PRO A 334 -6.70 -8.75 6.73
N LEU A 335 -6.54 -7.60 7.38
CA LEU A 335 -7.41 -6.44 7.17
C LEU A 335 -6.88 -5.54 6.06
N LEU A 336 -5.55 -5.34 5.99
CA LEU A 336 -4.94 -4.41 5.05
C LEU A 336 -4.78 -5.05 3.66
N SER A 337 -5.07 -4.27 2.61
CA SER A 337 -4.97 -4.72 1.22
C SER A 337 -3.54 -4.79 0.70
N LYS A 338 -2.58 -4.11 1.35
CA LYS A 338 -1.19 -4.11 0.90
C LYS A 338 -0.60 -5.54 0.98
N GLY A 339 -0.22 -6.08 -0.16
CA GLY A 339 0.39 -7.41 -0.28
C GLY A 339 -0.56 -8.57 -0.01
N ILE A 340 -1.86 -8.35 -0.11
CA ILE A 340 -2.88 -9.39 0.11
C ILE A 340 -2.65 -10.60 -0.79
N ASP A 341 -2.24 -10.41 -2.06
CA ASP A 341 -1.95 -11.49 -3.00
C ASP A 341 -0.88 -12.46 -2.47
N GLN A 342 0.18 -11.93 -1.85
CA GLN A 342 1.26 -12.74 -1.27
C GLN A 342 0.80 -13.51 -0.03
N VAL A 343 -0.05 -12.88 0.79
CA VAL A 343 -0.58 -13.50 2.02
C VAL A 343 -1.56 -14.61 1.68
N THR A 344 -2.49 -14.37 0.74
CA THR A 344 -3.48 -15.37 0.32
C THR A 344 -2.83 -16.54 -0.43
N ALA A 345 -1.86 -16.28 -1.32
CA ALA A 345 -1.07 -17.33 -1.95
C ALA A 345 -0.30 -18.18 -0.92
N ARG A 346 0.20 -17.56 0.17
CA ARG A 346 0.84 -18.30 1.25
C ARG A 346 -0.16 -19.14 2.05
N ALA A 347 -1.34 -18.61 2.36
CA ALA A 347 -2.40 -19.34 3.04
C ALA A 347 -2.86 -20.56 2.23
N GLU A 348 -3.01 -20.38 0.91
CA GLU A 348 -3.34 -21.48 -0.02
C GLU A 348 -2.26 -22.58 0.01
N THR A 349 -0.98 -22.21 -0.05
CA THR A 349 0.15 -23.17 0.04
C THR A 349 0.15 -23.95 1.37
N LEU A 350 -0.31 -23.32 2.46
CA LEU A 350 -0.41 -23.94 3.78
C LEU A 350 -1.69 -24.76 3.98
N GLY A 351 -2.59 -24.81 2.98
CA GLY A 351 -3.92 -25.39 3.14
C GLY A 351 -4.69 -24.74 4.31
N MET A 352 -4.52 -23.43 4.51
CA MET A 352 -5.09 -22.69 5.63
C MET A 352 -6.38 -21.98 5.22
N PRO A 353 -7.56 -22.41 5.68
CA PRO A 353 -8.80 -21.68 5.47
C PRO A 353 -8.67 -20.26 5.98
N MET A 354 -8.78 -19.29 5.09
CA MET A 354 -8.60 -17.87 5.40
C MET A 354 -9.82 -17.06 4.95
N VAL A 355 -10.42 -16.34 5.90
CA VAL A 355 -11.49 -15.37 5.64
C VAL A 355 -10.88 -13.98 5.69
N THR A 356 -10.60 -13.38 4.52
CA THR A 356 -9.94 -12.09 4.43
C THR A 356 -10.92 -10.94 4.70
N LEU A 357 -10.45 -9.89 5.37
CA LEU A 357 -11.21 -8.66 5.64
C LEU A 357 -10.79 -7.51 4.71
N SER A 358 -9.80 -7.75 3.87
CA SER A 358 -9.28 -6.78 2.92
C SER A 358 -10.35 -6.38 1.89
N GLN A 359 -10.34 -5.12 1.48
CA GLN A 359 -11.15 -4.64 0.34
C GLN A 359 -10.70 -5.22 -1.01
N GLN A 360 -9.47 -5.72 -1.09
CA GLN A 360 -8.98 -6.47 -2.24
C GLN A 360 -9.07 -7.97 -1.94
N PRO A 361 -9.63 -8.77 -2.86
CA PRO A 361 -9.87 -10.20 -2.60
C PRO A 361 -8.57 -11.02 -2.45
N GLY A 362 -7.43 -10.54 -2.96
CA GLY A 362 -6.18 -11.28 -3.03
C GLY A 362 -6.17 -12.31 -4.17
N THR A 363 -5.16 -13.17 -4.18
CA THR A 363 -5.08 -14.27 -5.14
C THR A 363 -6.16 -15.30 -4.83
N PRO A 364 -7.05 -15.61 -5.80
CA PRO A 364 -8.07 -16.64 -5.61
C PRO A 364 -7.46 -18.00 -5.28
N GLY A 365 -8.12 -18.76 -4.42
CA GLY A 365 -7.68 -20.08 -4.01
C GLY A 365 -8.81 -20.92 -3.44
N ASP A 366 -8.54 -22.20 -3.23
CA ASP A 366 -9.52 -23.14 -2.67
C ASP A 366 -9.75 -22.89 -1.18
N TYR A 367 -8.74 -22.39 -0.49
CA TYR A 367 -8.76 -22.08 0.94
C TYR A 367 -9.02 -20.60 1.25
N ILE A 368 -9.21 -19.75 0.23
CA ILE A 368 -9.34 -18.30 0.40
C ILE A 368 -10.79 -17.86 0.19
N ILE A 369 -11.33 -17.13 1.15
CA ILE A 369 -12.67 -16.55 1.10
C ILE A 369 -12.58 -15.06 1.40
N SER A 370 -13.02 -14.23 0.48
CA SER A 370 -13.09 -12.79 0.69
C SER A 370 -14.36 -12.40 1.45
N ALA A 371 -14.22 -11.72 2.59
CA ALA A 371 -15.33 -11.18 3.35
C ALA A 371 -15.33 -9.64 3.36
N GLY A 372 -14.33 -9.00 2.74
CA GLY A 372 -14.22 -7.56 2.64
C GLY A 372 -15.24 -6.92 1.71
N LEU A 373 -15.43 -5.62 1.86
CA LEU A 373 -16.29 -4.82 0.98
C LEU A 373 -15.52 -4.45 -0.29
N THR A 374 -15.57 -5.33 -1.29
CA THR A 374 -14.79 -5.19 -2.51
C THR A 374 -15.31 -4.08 -3.44
N PRO A 375 -14.46 -3.46 -4.28
CA PRO A 375 -14.89 -2.56 -5.34
C PRO A 375 -15.94 -3.17 -6.26
N LYS A 376 -15.77 -4.45 -6.63
CA LYS A 376 -16.70 -5.20 -7.47
C LYS A 376 -18.11 -5.26 -6.87
N MET A 377 -18.20 -5.61 -5.58
CA MET A 377 -19.48 -5.73 -4.87
C MET A 377 -20.20 -4.38 -4.80
N GLN A 378 -19.50 -3.33 -4.38
CA GLN A 378 -20.08 -2.00 -4.27
C GLN A 378 -20.52 -1.44 -5.62
N SER A 379 -19.65 -1.53 -6.62
CA SER A 379 -19.92 -1.05 -7.98
C SER A 379 -21.12 -1.76 -8.61
N TYR A 380 -21.20 -3.09 -8.43
CA TYR A 380 -22.31 -3.87 -8.95
C TYR A 380 -23.67 -3.46 -8.33
N GLU A 381 -23.74 -3.35 -7.00
CA GLU A 381 -24.98 -2.98 -6.32
C GLU A 381 -25.45 -1.55 -6.64
N VAL A 382 -24.50 -0.61 -6.76
CA VAL A 382 -24.80 0.77 -7.18
C VAL A 382 -25.29 0.82 -8.63
N ALA A 383 -24.59 0.16 -9.56
CA ALA A 383 -24.95 0.10 -10.97
C ALA A 383 -26.33 -0.58 -11.15
N LYS A 384 -26.54 -1.71 -10.48
CA LYS A 384 -27.82 -2.44 -10.49
C LYS A 384 -28.98 -1.55 -10.01
N THR A 385 -28.78 -0.86 -8.90
CA THR A 385 -29.79 0.06 -8.37
C THR A 385 -30.09 1.18 -9.36
N ALA A 386 -29.06 1.79 -9.93
CA ALA A 386 -29.20 2.88 -10.89
C ALA A 386 -29.93 2.44 -12.16
N ILE A 387 -29.65 1.24 -12.66
CA ILE A 387 -30.29 0.72 -13.89
C ILE A 387 -31.68 0.16 -13.60
N GLU A 388 -31.81 -0.78 -12.64
CA GLU A 388 -33.07 -1.52 -12.44
C GLU A 388 -34.11 -0.73 -11.66
N LYS A 389 -33.69 0.06 -10.63
CA LYS A 389 -34.66 0.81 -9.81
C LYS A 389 -34.88 2.25 -10.29
N LEU A 390 -33.80 2.91 -10.76
CA LEU A 390 -33.91 4.32 -11.17
C LEU A 390 -34.05 4.49 -12.68
N GLY A 391 -33.92 3.43 -13.49
CA GLY A 391 -34.09 3.44 -14.94
C GLY A 391 -33.00 4.20 -15.71
N LEU A 392 -31.83 4.44 -15.07
CA LEU A 392 -30.71 5.16 -15.68
C LEU A 392 -29.96 4.25 -16.64
N LYS A 393 -29.45 4.79 -17.74
CA LYS A 393 -28.81 3.98 -18.80
C LYS A 393 -27.39 4.45 -19.16
N ARG A 394 -27.11 5.73 -19.03
CA ARG A 394 -25.85 6.35 -19.44
C ARG A 394 -25.12 6.86 -18.22
N PHE A 395 -23.87 6.48 -18.11
CA PHE A 395 -23.06 6.74 -16.93
C PHE A 395 -21.75 7.43 -17.27
N ALA A 396 -21.34 8.34 -16.42
CA ALA A 396 -19.98 8.86 -16.40
C ALA A 396 -19.26 8.41 -15.13
N ILE A 397 -17.93 8.35 -15.17
CA ILE A 397 -17.07 7.99 -14.05
C ILE A 397 -16.09 9.13 -13.80
N VAL A 398 -15.96 9.56 -12.55
CA VAL A 398 -14.96 10.53 -12.11
C VAL A 398 -14.17 9.92 -10.94
N THR A 399 -12.86 9.68 -11.10
CA THR A 399 -12.09 8.84 -10.20
C THR A 399 -10.68 9.38 -9.96
N PRO A 400 -10.06 9.15 -8.80
CA PRO A 400 -8.65 9.45 -8.60
C PRO A 400 -7.77 8.62 -9.55
N ARG A 401 -6.63 9.20 -9.96
CA ARG A 401 -5.63 8.55 -10.84
C ARG A 401 -4.65 7.74 -10.01
N ASP A 402 -5.19 6.69 -9.40
CA ASP A 402 -4.42 5.72 -8.63
C ASP A 402 -5.04 4.32 -8.77
N ARG A 403 -4.42 3.32 -8.15
CA ARG A 403 -4.90 1.93 -8.19
C ARG A 403 -6.32 1.78 -7.63
N PHE A 404 -6.69 2.57 -6.63
CA PHE A 404 -8.04 2.53 -6.04
C PHE A 404 -9.08 3.01 -7.07
N GLY A 405 -8.84 4.16 -7.69
CA GLY A 405 -9.72 4.70 -8.72
C GLY A 405 -9.83 3.80 -9.94
N GLU A 406 -8.71 3.21 -10.39
CA GLU A 406 -8.70 2.26 -11.50
C GLU A 406 -9.58 1.03 -11.22
N GLN A 407 -9.46 0.44 -10.02
CA GLN A 407 -10.25 -0.73 -9.63
C GLN A 407 -11.75 -0.44 -9.57
N TYR A 408 -12.14 0.69 -8.98
CA TYR A 408 -13.55 1.07 -8.96
C TYR A 408 -14.07 1.43 -10.34
N SER A 409 -13.29 2.14 -11.14
CA SER A 409 -13.66 2.50 -12.52
C SER A 409 -13.92 1.25 -13.36
N GLN A 410 -12.99 0.29 -13.34
CA GLN A 410 -13.14 -0.97 -14.06
C GLN A 410 -14.34 -1.77 -13.54
N SER A 411 -14.47 -1.93 -12.22
CA SER A 411 -15.57 -2.69 -11.62
C SER A 411 -16.94 -2.08 -11.91
N PHE A 412 -17.04 -0.75 -11.93
CA PHE A 412 -18.28 -0.07 -12.25
C PHE A 412 -18.60 -0.17 -13.75
N TRP A 413 -17.60 -0.03 -14.61
CA TRP A 413 -17.75 -0.19 -16.05
C TRP A 413 -18.30 -1.58 -16.39
N ASP A 414 -17.62 -2.64 -15.89
CA ASP A 414 -18.01 -4.03 -16.11
C ASP A 414 -19.44 -4.29 -15.58
N ALA A 415 -19.80 -3.73 -14.43
CA ALA A 415 -21.14 -3.85 -13.86
C ALA A 415 -22.19 -3.18 -14.74
N VAL A 416 -21.94 -1.95 -15.20
CA VAL A 416 -22.86 -1.20 -16.08
C VAL A 416 -23.10 -1.95 -17.38
N GLU A 417 -22.05 -2.44 -18.04
CA GLU A 417 -22.17 -3.19 -19.30
C GLU A 417 -22.92 -4.52 -19.10
N SER A 418 -22.59 -5.26 -18.03
CA SER A 418 -23.27 -6.54 -17.73
C SER A 418 -24.78 -6.37 -17.47
N LEU A 419 -25.19 -5.19 -17.03
CA LEU A 419 -26.59 -4.84 -16.73
C LEU A 419 -27.28 -4.09 -17.88
N GLY A 420 -26.62 -3.95 -19.03
CA GLY A 420 -27.19 -3.33 -20.24
C GLY A 420 -27.19 -1.81 -20.24
N GLY A 421 -26.40 -1.16 -19.39
CA GLY A 421 -26.11 0.27 -19.43
C GLY A 421 -24.92 0.60 -20.32
N THR A 422 -24.55 1.87 -20.40
CA THR A 422 -23.42 2.36 -21.19
C THR A 422 -22.62 3.41 -20.41
N VAL A 423 -21.30 3.28 -20.38
CA VAL A 423 -20.40 4.32 -19.88
C VAL A 423 -20.06 5.27 -21.04
N THR A 424 -20.45 6.54 -20.92
CA THR A 424 -20.28 7.55 -21.97
C THR A 424 -19.09 8.48 -21.74
N GLY A 425 -18.53 8.51 -20.55
CA GLY A 425 -17.38 9.34 -20.24
C GLY A 425 -16.64 8.88 -18.99
N VAL A 426 -15.31 8.98 -19.02
CA VAL A 426 -14.43 8.70 -17.86
C VAL A 426 -13.41 9.80 -17.74
N GLU A 427 -13.34 10.40 -16.57
CA GLU A 427 -12.34 11.40 -16.23
C GLU A 427 -11.61 11.04 -14.94
N SER A 428 -10.33 11.34 -14.89
CA SER A 428 -9.52 11.11 -13.70
C SER A 428 -8.75 12.36 -13.28
N TYR A 429 -8.49 12.47 -11.97
CA TYR A 429 -7.74 13.56 -11.36
C TYR A 429 -6.57 13.04 -10.52
N SER A 430 -5.57 13.89 -10.31
CA SER A 430 -4.36 13.53 -9.56
C SER A 430 -4.61 13.57 -8.04
N ALA A 431 -3.87 12.75 -7.30
CA ALA A 431 -3.90 12.80 -5.83
C ALA A 431 -3.54 14.21 -5.33
N GLY A 432 -4.34 14.74 -4.40
CA GLY A 432 -4.17 16.10 -3.88
C GLY A 432 -4.75 17.21 -4.74
N GLU A 433 -5.46 16.88 -5.83
CA GLU A 433 -6.21 17.86 -6.61
C GLU A 433 -7.28 18.54 -5.75
N THR A 434 -7.41 19.85 -5.91
CA THR A 434 -8.39 20.68 -5.20
C THR A 434 -9.28 21.48 -6.12
N ASP A 435 -8.98 21.47 -7.42
CA ASP A 435 -9.75 22.17 -8.45
C ASP A 435 -10.28 21.21 -9.52
N PHE A 436 -11.50 20.80 -9.38
CA PHE A 436 -12.14 19.83 -10.25
C PHE A 436 -12.85 20.44 -11.47
N ARG A 437 -12.71 21.76 -11.70
CA ARG A 437 -13.36 22.44 -12.83
C ARG A 437 -12.96 21.85 -14.17
N GLN A 438 -11.68 21.59 -14.38
CA GLN A 438 -11.20 21.00 -15.64
C GLN A 438 -11.72 19.57 -15.86
N VAL A 439 -11.85 18.80 -14.79
CA VAL A 439 -12.41 17.42 -14.83
C VAL A 439 -13.84 17.48 -15.33
N VAL A 440 -14.66 18.36 -14.72
CA VAL A 440 -16.05 18.54 -15.13
C VAL A 440 -16.15 19.15 -16.53
N ASP A 441 -15.29 20.14 -16.86
CA ASP A 441 -15.26 20.76 -18.19
C ASP A 441 -14.95 19.73 -19.30
N ARG A 442 -14.03 18.80 -19.08
CA ARG A 442 -13.75 17.73 -20.05
C ARG A 442 -14.93 16.80 -20.21
N LEU A 443 -15.53 16.38 -19.09
CA LEU A 443 -16.68 15.49 -19.10
C LEU A 443 -17.92 16.12 -19.76
N ALA A 444 -18.12 17.41 -19.55
CA ALA A 444 -19.23 18.19 -20.10
C ALA A 444 -18.94 18.83 -21.48
N GLY A 445 -17.79 18.50 -22.10
CA GLY A 445 -17.43 18.98 -23.45
C GLY A 445 -17.20 20.50 -23.56
N THR A 446 -16.88 21.18 -22.45
CA THR A 446 -16.62 22.63 -22.42
C THR A 446 -15.13 22.97 -22.33
N TYR A 447 -14.26 21.97 -22.13
CA TYR A 447 -12.82 22.16 -22.01
C TYR A 447 -12.13 22.48 -23.35
N TYR A 448 -12.41 21.69 -24.40
CA TYR A 448 -11.82 21.85 -25.73
C TYR A 448 -12.70 22.76 -26.59
N LYS A 449 -12.62 24.06 -26.35
CA LYS A 449 -13.48 25.06 -27.01
C LYS A 449 -13.30 25.10 -28.52
N GLU A 450 -12.10 24.83 -29.00
CA GLU A 450 -11.76 24.79 -30.43
C GLU A 450 -12.52 23.71 -31.18
N ALA A 451 -12.83 22.60 -30.54
CA ALA A 451 -13.65 21.53 -31.13
C ALA A 451 -15.11 21.96 -31.34
N ARG A 452 -15.55 23.02 -30.66
CA ARG A 452 -16.90 23.57 -30.72
C ARG A 452 -16.95 24.99 -31.33
N GLN A 453 -16.03 25.29 -32.24
CA GLN A 453 -15.88 26.62 -32.83
C GLN A 453 -17.17 27.13 -33.47
N ARG A 454 -17.92 26.28 -34.16
CA ARG A 454 -19.20 26.65 -34.77
C ARG A 454 -20.23 27.17 -33.77
N GLU A 455 -20.26 26.57 -32.57
CA GLU A 455 -21.16 27.00 -31.50
C GLU A 455 -20.66 28.32 -30.88
N LEU A 456 -19.37 28.50 -30.73
CA LEU A 456 -18.77 29.77 -30.30
C LEU A 456 -19.11 30.90 -31.28
N ASP A 457 -18.94 30.67 -32.57
CA ASP A 457 -19.28 31.65 -33.62
C ASP A 457 -20.78 32.01 -33.59
N ALA A 458 -21.64 31.05 -33.36
CA ALA A 458 -23.08 31.29 -33.20
C ALA A 458 -23.41 32.14 -31.97
N LEU A 459 -22.75 31.86 -30.84
CA LEU A 459 -22.87 32.66 -29.61
C LEU A 459 -22.38 34.08 -29.82
N GLU A 460 -21.27 34.27 -30.52
CA GLU A 460 -20.71 35.58 -30.84
C GLU A 460 -21.61 36.39 -31.74
N LYS A 461 -22.19 35.76 -32.78
CA LYS A 461 -23.17 36.36 -33.64
C LYS A 461 -24.40 36.83 -32.86
N THR A 462 -25.00 35.97 -32.05
CA THR A 462 -26.15 36.25 -31.20
C THR A 462 -25.83 37.42 -30.24
N ARG A 463 -24.70 37.39 -29.60
CA ARG A 463 -24.22 38.42 -28.68
C ARG A 463 -24.11 39.78 -29.37
N THR A 464 -23.57 39.80 -30.60
CA THR A 464 -23.42 40.98 -31.41
C THR A 464 -24.78 41.57 -31.82
N GLU A 465 -25.70 40.72 -32.30
CA GLU A 465 -27.07 41.11 -32.68
C GLU A 465 -27.86 41.68 -31.49
N MET A 466 -27.71 41.08 -30.30
CA MET A 466 -28.33 41.54 -29.05
C MET A 466 -27.62 42.71 -28.37
N LYS A 467 -26.48 43.18 -28.92
CA LYS A 467 -25.63 44.24 -28.36
C LYS A 467 -25.17 44.00 -26.92
N ILE A 468 -24.89 42.72 -26.58
CA ILE A 468 -24.42 42.31 -25.24
C ILE A 468 -22.91 42.48 -25.21
N THR A 469 -22.41 43.50 -24.50
CA THR A 469 -20.98 43.83 -24.42
C THR A 469 -20.29 43.25 -23.19
N HIS A 470 -21.02 42.95 -22.14
CA HIS A 470 -20.45 42.50 -20.88
C HIS A 470 -21.08 41.20 -20.37
N LYS A 471 -20.22 40.32 -19.84
CA LYS A 471 -20.66 39.11 -19.20
C LYS A 471 -21.17 39.41 -17.79
N THR A 472 -22.42 39.12 -17.54
CA THR A 472 -23.10 39.15 -16.23
C THR A 472 -23.74 37.81 -15.95
N ARG A 473 -24.25 37.58 -14.74
CA ARG A 473 -25.00 36.34 -14.44
C ARG A 473 -26.16 36.07 -15.40
N LYS A 474 -26.83 37.14 -15.88
CA LYS A 474 -27.97 37.02 -16.83
C LYS A 474 -27.52 36.81 -18.28
N THR A 475 -26.33 37.25 -18.64
CA THR A 475 -25.82 37.18 -20.01
C THR A 475 -24.75 36.10 -20.20
N ALA A 476 -24.35 35.36 -19.15
CA ALA A 476 -23.34 34.32 -19.20
C ALA A 476 -23.58 33.29 -20.31
N GLN A 477 -24.83 32.90 -20.51
CA GLN A 477 -25.26 31.96 -21.57
C GLN A 477 -24.89 32.39 -23.01
N TYR A 478 -24.56 33.65 -23.23
CA TYR A 478 -24.12 34.16 -24.54
C TYR A 478 -22.59 34.23 -24.66
N PHE A 479 -21.84 33.91 -23.60
CA PHE A 479 -20.39 33.93 -23.57
C PHE A 479 -19.79 32.54 -23.38
N ASP A 480 -20.49 31.66 -22.69
CA ASP A 480 -20.02 30.34 -22.35
C ASP A 480 -20.74 29.28 -23.20
N LEU A 481 -19.97 28.28 -23.63
CA LEU A 481 -20.56 27.09 -24.26
C LEU A 481 -21.44 26.35 -23.24
N PRO A 482 -22.67 25.97 -23.64
CA PRO A 482 -23.47 25.12 -22.77
C PRO A 482 -22.82 23.75 -22.61
N PRO A 483 -22.95 23.09 -21.44
CA PRO A 483 -22.44 21.73 -21.23
C PRO A 483 -23.16 20.75 -22.15
N ILE A 484 -22.45 19.78 -22.67
CA ILE A 484 -22.97 18.59 -23.33
C ILE A 484 -23.06 17.49 -22.31
N VAL A 485 -24.26 17.10 -21.90
CA VAL A 485 -24.47 16.09 -20.86
C VAL A 485 -25.08 14.85 -21.51
N GLU A 486 -24.21 13.87 -21.82
CA GLU A 486 -24.60 12.60 -22.43
C GLU A 486 -24.68 11.44 -21.42
N PHE A 487 -24.82 11.76 -20.14
CA PHE A 487 -24.93 10.80 -19.03
C PHE A 487 -26.09 11.17 -18.11
N ASP A 488 -26.73 10.14 -17.55
CA ASP A 488 -27.84 10.28 -16.61
C ASP A 488 -27.32 10.31 -15.16
N ALA A 489 -26.15 9.69 -14.93
CA ALA A 489 -25.50 9.65 -13.61
C ALA A 489 -23.97 9.71 -13.70
N VAL A 490 -23.37 10.15 -12.61
CA VAL A 490 -21.91 10.20 -12.42
C VAL A 490 -21.53 9.35 -11.21
N PHE A 491 -20.67 8.35 -11.41
CA PHE A 491 -20.09 7.53 -10.35
C PHE A 491 -18.79 8.15 -9.87
N ILE A 492 -18.69 8.39 -8.55
CA ILE A 492 -17.53 9.05 -7.93
C ILE A 492 -17.08 8.23 -6.72
N PRO A 493 -16.19 7.25 -6.91
CA PRO A 493 -15.66 6.42 -5.82
C PRO A 493 -14.52 7.14 -5.09
N ASP A 494 -14.83 8.01 -4.14
CA ASP A 494 -13.82 8.67 -3.33
C ASP A 494 -14.35 9.01 -1.93
N GLU A 495 -13.48 9.60 -1.13
CA GLU A 495 -13.78 10.04 0.23
C GLU A 495 -14.65 11.31 0.27
N PRO A 496 -15.45 11.51 1.32
CA PRO A 496 -16.34 12.67 1.49
C PRO A 496 -15.64 14.02 1.32
N LYS A 497 -14.35 14.09 1.68
CA LYS A 497 -13.54 15.31 1.56
C LYS A 497 -13.40 15.76 0.10
N ILE A 498 -13.19 14.82 -0.80
CA ILE A 498 -13.00 15.06 -2.24
C ILE A 498 -14.37 15.22 -2.92
N VAL A 499 -15.26 14.28 -2.67
CA VAL A 499 -16.61 14.29 -3.21
C VAL A 499 -17.35 15.60 -2.90
N GLY A 500 -17.18 16.11 -1.67
CA GLY A 500 -17.76 17.40 -1.25
C GLY A 500 -17.26 18.62 -2.01
N GLN A 501 -16.17 18.49 -2.80
CA GLN A 501 -15.68 19.52 -3.71
C GLN A 501 -16.15 19.27 -5.15
N ILE A 502 -16.25 17.99 -5.54
CA ILE A 502 -16.65 17.61 -6.89
C ILE A 502 -18.14 17.92 -7.13
N LEU A 503 -19.03 17.54 -6.21
CA LEU A 503 -20.49 17.71 -6.40
C LEU A 503 -20.89 19.18 -6.66
N PRO A 504 -20.44 20.18 -5.87
CA PRO A 504 -20.73 21.58 -6.17
C PRO A 504 -20.17 22.05 -7.50
N THR A 505 -19.05 21.46 -7.97
CA THR A 505 -18.41 21.85 -9.24
C THR A 505 -19.28 21.50 -10.43
N PHE A 506 -20.01 20.39 -10.41
CA PHE A 506 -20.99 20.03 -11.44
C PHE A 506 -22.10 21.08 -11.54
N ALA A 507 -22.69 21.46 -10.40
CA ALA A 507 -23.71 22.51 -10.38
C ALA A 507 -23.17 23.88 -10.84
N TYR A 508 -21.93 24.22 -10.47
CA TYR A 508 -21.28 25.45 -10.91
C TYR A 508 -21.04 25.48 -12.44
N ARG A 509 -20.97 24.31 -13.08
CA ARG A 509 -20.81 24.14 -14.53
C ARG A 509 -22.14 23.90 -15.25
N ASP A 510 -23.27 24.21 -14.62
CA ASP A 510 -24.62 24.03 -15.15
C ASP A 510 -24.96 22.57 -15.52
N VAL A 511 -24.29 21.60 -14.85
CA VAL A 511 -24.57 20.16 -14.93
C VAL A 511 -25.37 19.75 -13.69
N ASP A 512 -26.65 20.09 -13.66
CA ASP A 512 -27.53 20.00 -12.47
C ASP A 512 -28.55 18.85 -12.53
N LYS A 513 -28.73 18.22 -13.70
CA LYS A 513 -29.77 17.19 -13.94
C LYS A 513 -29.21 15.76 -13.92
N VAL A 514 -28.13 15.54 -13.25
CA VAL A 514 -27.48 14.23 -13.16
C VAL A 514 -27.61 13.64 -11.76
N LYS A 515 -27.69 12.32 -11.70
CA LYS A 515 -27.69 11.58 -10.44
C LYS A 515 -26.24 11.31 -10.02
N PHE A 516 -25.88 11.55 -8.77
CA PHE A 516 -24.57 11.17 -8.24
C PHE A 516 -24.63 9.81 -7.58
N LEU A 517 -23.64 8.97 -7.90
CA LEU A 517 -23.50 7.61 -7.41
C LEU A 517 -22.20 7.48 -6.63
N GLY A 518 -22.25 6.84 -5.47
CA GLY A 518 -21.12 6.72 -4.57
C GLY A 518 -20.93 5.33 -3.99
N ILE A 519 -19.94 5.22 -3.13
CA ILE A 519 -19.54 4.00 -2.41
C ILE A 519 -19.73 4.17 -0.90
N SER A 520 -19.42 3.17 -0.12
CA SER A 520 -19.63 3.14 1.34
C SER A 520 -18.99 4.31 2.10
N THR A 521 -17.89 4.88 1.59
CA THR A 521 -17.27 6.08 2.19
C THR A 521 -18.21 7.27 2.27
N TRP A 522 -19.29 7.29 1.44
CA TRP A 522 -20.27 8.37 1.44
C TRP A 522 -21.23 8.33 2.63
N ASP A 523 -21.34 7.19 3.34
CA ASP A 523 -22.10 7.12 4.60
C ASP A 523 -21.33 7.81 5.73
N SER A 524 -21.27 9.14 5.65
CA SER A 524 -20.50 9.98 6.56
C SER A 524 -21.16 11.33 6.75
N PRO A 525 -21.24 11.83 8.01
CA PRO A 525 -21.63 13.20 8.30
C PRO A 525 -20.76 14.25 7.59
N GLU A 526 -19.51 13.89 7.24
CA GLU A 526 -18.60 14.77 6.52
C GLU A 526 -19.09 15.07 5.09
N LEU A 527 -19.69 14.10 4.41
CA LEU A 527 -20.30 14.32 3.10
C LEU A 527 -21.38 15.40 3.20
N LEU A 528 -22.31 15.26 4.14
CA LEU A 528 -23.40 16.22 4.35
C LEU A 528 -22.88 17.61 4.67
N LYS A 529 -21.84 17.70 5.51
CA LYS A 529 -21.22 18.97 5.91
C LYS A 529 -20.53 19.67 4.74
N ARG A 530 -19.86 18.91 3.84
CA ARG A 530 -19.05 19.49 2.76
C ARG A 530 -19.86 19.75 1.49
N ALA A 531 -20.64 18.76 1.06
CA ALA A 531 -21.43 18.88 -0.16
C ALA A 531 -22.75 19.66 0.05
N GLY A 532 -23.27 19.68 1.29
CA GLY A 532 -24.54 20.35 1.58
C GLY A 532 -25.68 19.88 0.68
N ALA A 533 -26.44 20.82 0.14
CA ALA A 533 -27.58 20.53 -0.73
C ALA A 533 -27.19 19.85 -2.07
N PHE A 534 -25.92 19.93 -2.48
CA PHE A 534 -25.46 19.28 -3.72
C PHE A 534 -25.39 17.75 -3.62
N ALA A 535 -25.38 17.19 -2.39
CA ALA A 535 -25.48 15.75 -2.19
C ALA A 535 -26.93 15.24 -2.25
N ASP A 536 -27.94 16.12 -2.24
CA ASP A 536 -29.34 15.69 -2.15
C ASP A 536 -29.74 14.86 -3.37
N GLY A 537 -30.39 13.73 -3.13
CA GLY A 537 -30.75 12.77 -4.17
C GLY A 537 -29.60 11.89 -4.67
N SER A 538 -28.39 11.99 -4.14
CA SER A 538 -27.31 11.05 -4.41
C SER A 538 -27.67 9.64 -3.94
N VAL A 539 -27.14 8.62 -4.60
CA VAL A 539 -27.35 7.20 -4.24
C VAL A 539 -26.01 6.51 -4.04
N PHE A 540 -25.87 5.76 -2.97
CA PHE A 540 -24.66 5.01 -2.64
C PHE A 540 -25.01 3.77 -1.81
N VAL A 541 -24.03 2.94 -1.56
CA VAL A 541 -24.21 1.68 -0.82
C VAL A 541 -23.35 1.67 0.44
N ASP A 542 -23.82 0.97 1.46
CA ASP A 542 -22.97 0.58 2.59
C ASP A 542 -23.32 -0.82 3.09
N GLY A 543 -22.38 -1.44 3.78
CA GLY A 543 -22.57 -2.74 4.42
C GLY A 543 -23.33 -2.62 5.76
N LEU A 544 -23.16 -1.52 6.48
CA LEU A 544 -23.84 -1.27 7.76
C LEU A 544 -24.42 0.14 7.78
N PHE A 545 -25.72 0.25 7.98
CA PHE A 545 -26.37 1.52 8.21
C PHE A 545 -26.86 1.62 9.65
N ALA A 546 -26.49 2.70 10.36
CA ALA A 546 -26.74 2.85 11.80
C ALA A 546 -28.25 2.82 12.13
N ASP A 547 -29.09 3.40 11.30
CA ASP A 547 -30.54 3.47 11.46
C ASP A 547 -31.28 2.32 10.71
N SER A 548 -30.57 1.23 10.37
CA SER A 548 -31.16 0.07 9.71
C SER A 548 -32.24 -0.59 10.55
N ASN A 549 -33.30 -1.07 9.89
CA ASN A 549 -34.35 -1.87 10.52
C ASN A 549 -33.96 -3.35 10.73
N SER A 550 -32.78 -3.77 10.34
CA SER A 550 -32.29 -5.14 10.54
C SER A 550 -32.08 -5.45 12.01
N VAL A 551 -32.77 -6.46 12.52
CA VAL A 551 -32.63 -6.91 13.91
C VAL A 551 -31.19 -7.38 14.21
N ALA A 552 -30.54 -8.05 13.26
CA ALA A 552 -29.17 -8.51 13.41
C ALA A 552 -28.18 -7.33 13.47
N ALA A 553 -28.34 -6.34 12.57
CA ALA A 553 -27.54 -5.12 12.59
C ALA A 553 -27.71 -4.35 13.91
N GLN A 554 -28.93 -4.12 14.35
CA GLN A 554 -29.21 -3.39 15.61
C GLN A 554 -28.67 -4.11 16.85
N LYS A 555 -28.75 -5.43 16.90
CA LYS A 555 -28.13 -6.23 17.97
C LYS A 555 -26.60 -6.05 18.00
N PHE A 556 -25.96 -6.11 16.83
CA PHE A 556 -24.51 -5.90 16.74
C PHE A 556 -24.14 -4.47 17.16
N ILE A 557 -24.80 -3.46 16.59
CA ILE A 557 -24.54 -2.02 16.89
C ILE A 557 -24.67 -1.76 18.39
N THR A 558 -25.79 -2.18 19.00
CA THR A 558 -26.04 -1.96 20.42
C THR A 558 -24.97 -2.61 21.30
N ARG A 559 -24.58 -3.82 20.96
CA ARG A 559 -23.59 -4.58 21.71
C ARG A 559 -22.20 -3.99 21.56
N PHE A 560 -21.81 -3.66 20.33
CA PHE A 560 -20.52 -3.04 20.04
C PHE A 560 -20.40 -1.68 20.75
N MET A 561 -21.43 -0.82 20.65
CA MET A 561 -21.45 0.49 21.32
C MET A 561 -21.34 0.38 22.85
N ARG A 562 -22.03 -0.60 23.44
CA ARG A 562 -21.95 -0.82 24.89
C ARG A 562 -20.53 -1.17 25.33
N ASP A 563 -19.84 -2.00 24.57
CA ASP A 563 -18.54 -2.55 24.96
C ASP A 563 -17.37 -1.66 24.51
N ALA A 564 -17.48 -0.98 23.36
CA ALA A 564 -16.44 -0.12 22.78
C ALA A 564 -16.66 1.38 23.02
N GLY A 565 -17.84 1.80 23.48
CA GLY A 565 -18.17 3.22 23.74
C GLY A 565 -18.37 4.08 22.49
N THR A 566 -18.24 3.52 21.29
CA THR A 566 -18.37 4.21 20.00
C THR A 566 -19.18 3.37 19.02
N ALA A 567 -19.83 4.01 18.04
CA ALA A 567 -20.56 3.30 17.00
C ALA A 567 -19.61 2.49 16.10
N PRO A 568 -20.00 1.27 15.70
CA PRO A 568 -19.24 0.51 14.71
C PRO A 568 -19.40 1.09 13.31
N THR A 569 -18.42 0.84 12.46
CA THR A 569 -18.47 1.07 11.01
C THR A 569 -18.73 -0.24 10.27
N THR A 570 -18.89 -0.16 8.96
CA THR A 570 -19.05 -1.34 8.11
C THR A 570 -17.90 -2.33 8.26
N ILE A 571 -16.68 -1.88 8.53
CA ILE A 571 -15.52 -2.78 8.64
C ILE A 571 -15.60 -3.65 9.89
N GLU A 572 -15.98 -3.08 11.02
CA GLU A 572 -16.22 -3.87 12.24
C GLU A 572 -17.41 -4.83 12.05
N ALA A 573 -18.46 -4.40 11.36
CA ALA A 573 -19.59 -5.28 11.05
C ALA A 573 -19.20 -6.46 10.16
N MET A 574 -18.35 -6.23 9.16
CA MET A 574 -17.83 -7.29 8.30
C MET A 574 -16.90 -8.25 9.04
N ALA A 575 -16.09 -7.73 9.94
CA ALA A 575 -15.23 -8.55 10.78
C ALA A 575 -16.05 -9.41 11.76
N TYR A 576 -17.11 -8.85 12.31
CA TYR A 576 -18.08 -9.61 13.10
C TYR A 576 -18.72 -10.72 12.29
N ASP A 577 -19.15 -10.44 11.07
CA ASP A 577 -19.77 -11.40 10.16
C ASP A 577 -18.81 -12.51 9.72
N ALA A 578 -17.53 -12.16 9.48
CA ALA A 578 -16.48 -13.14 9.23
C ALA A 578 -16.27 -14.06 10.43
N GLY A 579 -16.31 -13.51 11.65
CA GLY A 579 -16.29 -14.27 12.89
C GLY A 579 -17.48 -15.20 13.01
N LEU A 580 -18.71 -14.75 12.69
CA LEU A 580 -19.92 -15.59 12.68
C LEU A 580 -19.82 -16.74 11.68
N ALA A 581 -19.27 -16.47 10.49
CA ALA A 581 -19.10 -17.50 9.47
C ALA A 581 -18.12 -18.60 9.92
N VAL A 582 -16.99 -18.21 10.53
CA VAL A 582 -16.01 -19.15 11.08
C VAL A 582 -16.59 -19.91 12.28
N GLU A 583 -17.31 -19.24 13.16
CA GLU A 583 -18.00 -19.85 14.29
C GLU A 583 -19.01 -20.90 13.82
N ALA A 584 -19.88 -20.55 12.88
CA ALA A 584 -20.87 -21.46 12.31
C ALA A 584 -20.23 -22.67 11.61
N ALA A 585 -19.10 -22.48 10.94
CA ALA A 585 -18.37 -23.57 10.29
C ALA A 585 -17.77 -24.56 11.30
N LEU A 586 -17.40 -24.10 12.50
CA LEU A 586 -16.72 -24.91 13.51
C LEU A 586 -17.64 -25.50 14.56
N ARG A 587 -18.82 -24.93 14.77
CA ARG A 587 -19.71 -25.25 15.90
C ARG A 587 -20.01 -26.76 16.01
N ASP A 588 -20.38 -27.37 14.90
CA ASP A 588 -20.84 -28.77 14.86
C ASP A 588 -19.72 -29.78 14.57
N LEU A 589 -18.47 -29.30 14.47
CA LEU A 589 -17.33 -30.18 14.26
C LEU A 589 -16.81 -30.75 15.61
N ASN A 590 -16.45 -32.03 15.60
CA ASN A 590 -15.85 -32.67 16.78
C ASN A 590 -14.45 -32.06 17.04
N PRO A 591 -14.18 -31.44 18.20
CA PRO A 591 -12.92 -30.80 18.51
C PRO A 591 -11.68 -31.70 18.34
N GLY A 592 -11.81 -32.99 18.58
CA GLY A 592 -10.69 -33.95 18.47
C GLY A 592 -10.33 -34.36 17.03
N SER A 593 -11.10 -33.95 16.01
CA SER A 593 -10.91 -34.37 14.61
C SER A 593 -11.12 -33.30 13.57
N ILE A 594 -10.96 -32.00 13.94
CA ILE A 594 -11.15 -30.88 13.00
C ILE A 594 -9.96 -30.79 12.05
N SER A 595 -10.21 -31.03 10.75
CA SER A 595 -9.21 -30.76 9.70
C SER A 595 -9.46 -29.42 9.03
N ARG A 596 -8.40 -28.81 8.47
CA ARG A 596 -8.52 -27.58 7.70
C ARG A 596 -9.40 -27.74 6.46
N SER A 597 -9.39 -28.91 5.83
CA SER A 597 -10.27 -29.23 4.70
C SER A 597 -11.74 -29.26 5.08
N ASP A 598 -12.08 -29.78 6.26
CA ASP A 598 -13.45 -29.76 6.75
C ASP A 598 -13.94 -28.35 7.00
N VAL A 599 -13.10 -27.54 7.65
CA VAL A 599 -13.40 -26.12 7.89
C VAL A 599 -13.60 -25.37 6.58
N ARG A 600 -12.70 -25.54 5.60
CA ARG A 600 -12.85 -24.97 4.25
C ARG A 600 -14.20 -25.35 3.63
N ASN A 601 -14.56 -26.62 3.64
CA ASN A 601 -15.80 -27.10 3.05
C ASN A 601 -17.03 -26.51 3.76
N ARG A 602 -16.99 -26.40 5.09
CA ARG A 602 -18.05 -25.76 5.87
C ARG A 602 -18.16 -24.27 5.60
N LEU A 603 -17.05 -23.54 5.52
CA LEU A 603 -17.05 -22.12 5.16
C LEU A 603 -17.66 -21.89 3.77
N LYS A 604 -17.39 -22.78 2.81
CA LYS A 604 -17.97 -22.72 1.46
C LYS A 604 -19.44 -23.15 1.42
N SER A 605 -19.95 -23.83 2.42
CA SER A 605 -21.37 -24.21 2.52
C SER A 605 -22.25 -23.15 3.19
N ILE A 606 -21.68 -22.05 3.66
CA ILE A 606 -22.43 -20.95 4.29
C ILE A 606 -23.46 -20.38 3.31
N SER A 607 -24.72 -20.41 3.71
CA SER A 607 -25.84 -19.85 2.96
C SER A 607 -26.83 -19.19 3.92
N ASP A 608 -27.30 -17.98 3.54
CA ASP A 608 -28.29 -17.19 4.28
C ASP A 608 -27.96 -16.97 5.78
N LEU A 609 -26.67 -16.99 6.17
CA LEU A 609 -26.25 -16.70 7.53
C LEU A 609 -26.60 -15.25 7.88
N ALA A 610 -27.38 -15.04 8.93
CA ALA A 610 -27.80 -13.71 9.36
C ALA A 610 -26.64 -12.98 10.05
N GLY A 611 -26.07 -11.99 9.37
CA GLY A 611 -24.98 -11.15 9.86
C GLY A 611 -25.42 -9.71 10.14
N ALA A 612 -24.49 -8.90 10.65
CA ALA A 612 -24.70 -7.47 10.86
C ALA A 612 -24.81 -6.70 9.54
N THR A 613 -24.12 -7.16 8.48
CA THR A 613 -24.17 -6.57 7.15
C THR A 613 -25.23 -7.22 6.24
N GLY A 614 -26.19 -7.93 6.82
CA GLY A 614 -27.25 -8.66 6.10
C GLY A 614 -27.03 -10.17 6.05
N LYS A 615 -27.69 -10.83 5.11
CA LYS A 615 -27.52 -12.27 4.90
C LYS A 615 -26.25 -12.55 4.10
N ILE A 616 -25.43 -13.46 4.60
CA ILE A 616 -24.15 -13.86 4.03
C ILE A 616 -24.31 -15.20 3.34
N THR A 617 -23.87 -15.30 2.09
CA THR A 617 -23.85 -16.55 1.32
C THR A 617 -22.52 -16.66 0.58
N TYR A 618 -21.88 -17.82 0.66
CA TYR A 618 -20.68 -18.09 -0.12
C TYR A 618 -21.00 -18.17 -1.62
N ARG A 619 -20.28 -17.42 -2.44
CA ARG A 619 -20.31 -17.48 -3.92
C ARG A 619 -18.94 -17.17 -4.49
N ASP A 620 -18.42 -18.05 -5.33
CA ASP A 620 -17.23 -17.82 -6.15
C ASP A 620 -16.02 -17.23 -5.39
N GLY A 621 -15.72 -17.75 -4.19
CA GLY A 621 -14.58 -17.31 -3.39
C GLY A 621 -14.85 -16.12 -2.48
N GLU A 622 -16.07 -15.58 -2.45
CA GLU A 622 -16.44 -14.46 -1.59
C GLU A 622 -17.74 -14.69 -0.80
N TYR A 623 -17.89 -13.97 0.29
CA TYR A 623 -19.17 -13.89 0.99
C TYR A 623 -20.01 -12.78 0.39
N ALA A 624 -20.87 -13.17 -0.56
CA ALA A 624 -21.86 -12.28 -1.15
C ALA A 624 -22.90 -11.86 -0.10
N ARG A 625 -23.32 -10.60 -0.19
CA ARG A 625 -24.33 -9.98 0.69
C ARG A 625 -25.08 -8.88 -0.05
N ASN A 626 -26.29 -8.57 0.41
CA ASN A 626 -27.04 -7.44 -0.09
C ASN A 626 -26.65 -6.18 0.68
N LEU A 627 -25.98 -5.25 0.03
CA LEU A 627 -25.62 -3.97 0.64
C LEU A 627 -26.86 -3.11 0.87
N THR A 628 -26.81 -2.28 1.91
CA THR A 628 -27.86 -1.30 2.16
C THR A 628 -27.74 -0.16 1.17
N LEU A 629 -28.85 0.11 0.46
CA LEU A 629 -28.93 1.23 -0.47
C LEU A 629 -29.28 2.50 0.30
N LEU A 630 -28.49 3.53 0.12
CA LEU A 630 -28.60 4.79 0.84
C LEU A 630 -28.80 5.96 -0.14
N THR A 631 -29.48 6.99 0.34
CA THR A 631 -29.66 8.26 -0.38
C THR A 631 -29.57 9.43 0.57
N VAL A 632 -29.20 10.59 0.07
CA VAL A 632 -29.30 11.85 0.81
C VAL A 632 -30.66 12.49 0.51
N LYS A 633 -31.42 12.81 1.54
CA LYS A 633 -32.71 13.47 1.42
C LYS A 633 -32.87 14.53 2.50
N GLY A 634 -32.99 15.80 2.08
CA GLY A 634 -33.16 16.92 3.01
C GLY A 634 -31.99 17.04 4.02
N GLY A 635 -30.77 16.82 3.57
CA GLY A 635 -29.56 16.90 4.38
C GLY A 635 -29.37 15.75 5.38
N LYS A 636 -30.04 14.61 5.18
CA LYS A 636 -29.90 13.39 5.97
C LYS A 636 -29.65 12.18 5.09
N ILE A 637 -28.84 11.26 5.56
CA ILE A 637 -28.66 9.95 4.93
C ILE A 637 -29.82 9.05 5.38
N THR A 638 -30.45 8.37 4.45
CA THR A 638 -31.60 7.48 4.68
C THR A 638 -31.54 6.28 3.76
N GLU A 639 -32.19 5.19 4.12
CA GLU A 639 -32.36 4.05 3.21
C GLU A 639 -33.16 4.45 1.97
N LEU A 640 -32.68 4.04 0.78
CA LEU A 640 -33.38 4.15 -0.49
C LEU A 640 -34.41 3.00 -0.58
N ARG A 641 -35.66 3.32 -0.47
CA ARG A 641 -36.77 2.36 -0.52
C ARG A 641 -37.27 2.10 -1.97
#